data_8fe5f140a4ea69c6dc2a93b22b44ff27
#
_entry.id   8fe5f140a4ea69c6dc2a93b22b44ff27
#
_cell.length_a   1.000
_cell.length_b   1.000
_cell.length_c   1.000
_cell.angle_alpha   90.00
_cell.angle_beta   90.00
_cell.angle_gamma   90.00
#
_symmetry.space_group_name_H-M   'P 1'
#
loop_
_entity.id
_entity.type
_entity.pdbx_description
1 polymer ?
#
loop_
_entity_poly.entity_id
_entity_poly.type
_entity_poly.pdbx_seq_one_letter_code
_entity_poly.pdbx_strand_id
1 'polypeptide(L)'
;MSTKEEMLDKLFNPRTVAVVGATPKEGKVGNTILKNLLASGTGLLSIYAVNPRYDRIQGLKCYPSLSEIQGDIDLAVIAIPAEGVPNVLEQCAERGVENVVVISAGFKEVGREGAVLESELIKIAKEHKLNIVGPNCLGIINTHANLNATFGKTVPDKGSIAFLSQSGAFALAVIDWAKVARVGFSKIVSLGNKAVLDECHFLEYLDKDPDTAVVAMYLEDVSEGSRFMRVVREVSRTKPVVVMKSGMTEAGAKAASSHTGSIAGSVEAYRAAFAQAGIVEATSIQELFDFSLTLSRIQRIKGGIAIVTNSGGPGVMAADAIEESGLELTAFERETMEKLHPLQLANSYNPIDVRGDATTDKFGTALSIVAEDGYVGAIIAILSPTAPIEFDKAGNYVMAINAKKPVIPVFMGGETVMSAVEELKKHGIANYFDPVRAVKSLKAVKDYEERQKRVFEPPPHFNVDTGQIREQLRHKLGFELLKAYGIPIPAYGKAETADEALDIADKIGYPVAMKILSPDIIHKTDVGCVKLNVNREAVKESFFEIMRRGEKLTTARRIEGVLVQQMIAGGKEVIIGMKRDRHFGPLLMFGLGGIYVEVFRDVSFRIAPLSMSDAKEMIKNVRAYRILHGVRGEPMSDIDSLVNVLLRFSQLCVEFPDILEADLNPIKVFEYGKGCYVVDFKMISTNSVF
;
A
#
# COMPACT_ATOMS: atom_id res chain seq x y z
N MET A 1 29.72 -5.88 17.78
CA MET A 1 29.07 -5.76 16.45
C MET A 1 28.08 -4.62 16.55
N SER A 2 28.24 -3.58 15.71
CA SER A 2 27.29 -2.47 15.64
C SER A 2 25.91 -3.01 15.22
N THR A 3 24.85 -2.47 15.79
CA THR A 3 23.49 -2.84 15.38
C THR A 3 23.26 -2.33 13.96
N LYS A 4 22.36 -2.97 13.20
CA LYS A 4 22.02 -2.53 11.82
C LYS A 4 21.55 -1.07 11.77
N GLU A 5 20.99 -0.62 12.86
CA GLU A 5 20.54 0.77 13.09
C GLU A 5 21.73 1.74 13.19
N GLU A 6 22.75 1.40 13.95
CA GLU A 6 24.00 2.20 14.06
C GLU A 6 24.73 2.28 12.70
N MET A 7 24.65 1.22 11.89
CA MET A 7 25.24 1.21 10.54
C MET A 7 24.51 2.18 9.59
N LEU A 8 23.16 2.18 9.59
CA LEU A 8 22.38 3.11 8.77
C LEU A 8 22.48 4.56 9.28
N ASP A 9 22.74 4.77 10.57
CA ASP A 9 23.00 6.11 11.07
C ASP A 9 24.28 6.71 10.44
N LYS A 10 25.36 5.94 10.30
CA LYS A 10 26.56 6.38 9.58
C LYS A 10 26.32 6.65 8.09
N LEU A 11 25.35 5.99 7.47
CA LEU A 11 24.96 6.26 6.08
C LEU A 11 24.41 7.70 5.94
N PHE A 12 23.56 8.12 6.88
CA PHE A 12 22.92 9.44 6.85
C PHE A 12 23.69 10.55 7.57
N ASN A 13 24.55 10.19 8.52
CA ASN A 13 25.38 11.09 9.32
C ASN A 13 26.88 10.75 9.23
N PRO A 14 27.44 10.59 8.00
CA PRO A 14 28.85 10.25 7.85
C PRO A 14 29.74 11.41 8.30
N ARG A 15 30.85 11.09 8.95
CA ARG A 15 31.94 12.06 9.22
C ARG A 15 32.91 12.17 8.06
N THR A 16 33.03 11.10 7.29
CA THR A 16 33.97 10.99 6.17
C THR A 16 33.30 10.38 4.95
N VAL A 17 33.47 11.00 3.79
CA VAL A 17 32.87 10.54 2.53
C VAL A 17 33.94 10.43 1.44
N ALA A 18 34.05 9.27 0.78
CA ALA A 18 34.87 9.08 -0.40
C ALA A 18 34.02 9.09 -1.68
N VAL A 19 34.41 9.88 -2.69
CA VAL A 19 33.76 9.93 -4.00
C VAL A 19 34.65 9.21 -5.02
N VAL A 20 34.26 7.99 -5.38
CA VAL A 20 34.97 7.19 -6.39
C VAL A 20 34.44 7.52 -7.78
N GLY A 21 35.32 7.96 -8.66
CA GLY A 21 34.95 8.54 -9.97
C GLY A 21 34.83 10.06 -9.93
N ALA A 22 35.36 10.71 -8.89
CA ALA A 22 35.47 12.16 -8.84
C ALA A 22 36.21 12.71 -10.08
N THR A 23 35.79 13.84 -10.62
CA THR A 23 36.39 14.40 -11.84
C THR A 23 36.28 15.93 -11.86
N PRO A 24 37.28 16.65 -12.42
CA PRO A 24 37.19 18.09 -12.61
C PRO A 24 36.26 18.51 -13.75
N LYS A 25 35.83 17.56 -14.62
CA LYS A 25 35.02 17.84 -15.81
C LYS A 25 33.58 18.23 -15.41
N GLU A 26 33.20 19.46 -15.74
CA GLU A 26 31.85 19.97 -15.50
C GLU A 26 30.79 19.14 -16.21
N GLY A 27 29.60 19.05 -15.61
CA GLY A 27 28.47 18.28 -16.12
C GLY A 27 28.58 16.76 -15.95
N LYS A 28 29.69 16.24 -15.44
CA LYS A 28 29.83 14.81 -15.10
C LYS A 28 29.31 14.54 -13.68
N VAL A 29 28.71 13.35 -13.49
CA VAL A 29 28.10 12.91 -12.23
C VAL A 29 29.06 13.07 -11.05
N GLY A 30 30.27 12.51 -11.13
CA GLY A 30 31.25 12.60 -10.06
C GLY A 30 31.74 14.03 -9.74
N ASN A 31 31.65 14.96 -10.71
CA ASN A 31 31.90 16.38 -10.46
C ASN A 31 30.80 17.01 -9.64
N THR A 32 29.53 16.75 -10.02
CA THR A 32 28.37 17.33 -9.35
C THR A 32 28.26 16.81 -7.90
N ILE A 33 28.45 15.52 -7.68
CA ILE A 33 28.44 14.93 -6.32
C ILE A 33 29.48 15.61 -5.44
N LEU A 34 30.72 15.74 -5.95
CA LEU A 34 31.81 16.37 -5.19
C LEU A 34 31.50 17.84 -4.88
N LYS A 35 30.95 18.59 -5.85
CA LYS A 35 30.49 19.98 -5.63
C LYS A 35 29.39 20.08 -4.57
N ASN A 36 28.42 19.18 -4.60
CA ASN A 36 27.32 19.16 -3.65
C ASN A 36 27.81 18.86 -2.22
N LEU A 37 28.70 17.90 -2.06
CA LEU A 37 29.30 17.59 -0.76
C LEU A 37 30.14 18.76 -0.22
N LEU A 38 30.92 19.43 -1.06
CA LEU A 38 31.69 20.63 -0.66
C LEU A 38 30.80 21.81 -0.30
N ALA A 39 29.70 22.02 -1.05
CA ALA A 39 28.73 23.09 -0.79
C ALA A 39 27.90 22.86 0.49
N SER A 40 27.84 21.65 0.99
CA SER A 40 27.11 21.28 2.21
C SER A 40 27.63 21.96 3.49
N GLY A 41 28.81 22.59 3.44
CA GLY A 41 29.28 23.55 4.45
C GLY A 41 29.53 22.96 5.84
N THR A 42 29.67 21.63 5.96
CA THR A 42 29.84 20.97 7.25
C THR A 42 31.33 20.93 7.61
N GLY A 43 31.71 21.74 8.59
CA GLY A 43 33.05 21.69 9.18
C GLY A 43 33.43 20.35 9.85
N LEU A 44 32.57 19.34 9.73
CA LEU A 44 32.72 18.00 10.31
C LEU A 44 32.98 16.92 9.24
N LEU A 45 32.84 17.23 7.96
CA LEU A 45 32.91 16.27 6.88
C LEU A 45 34.31 16.30 6.22
N SER A 46 35.04 15.21 6.29
CA SER A 46 36.24 14.99 5.46
C SER A 46 35.81 14.35 4.13
N ILE A 47 36.14 14.99 3.01
CA ILE A 47 35.79 14.52 1.67
C ILE A 47 37.05 14.07 0.96
N TYR A 48 37.03 12.82 0.48
CA TYR A 48 38.12 12.23 -0.30
C TYR A 48 37.70 12.09 -1.77
N ALA A 49 38.45 12.72 -2.67
CA ALA A 49 38.31 12.49 -4.10
C ALA A 49 39.13 11.26 -4.52
N VAL A 50 38.52 10.31 -5.26
CA VAL A 50 39.21 9.11 -5.74
C VAL A 50 39.09 9.00 -7.24
N ASN A 51 40.23 9.06 -7.93
CA ASN A 51 40.35 8.85 -9.37
C ASN A 51 41.83 8.65 -9.76
N PRO A 52 42.18 7.57 -10.47
CA PRO A 52 43.58 7.28 -10.83
C PRO A 52 44.21 8.26 -11.85
N ARG A 53 43.44 9.19 -12.41
CA ARG A 53 43.87 10.10 -13.49
C ARG A 53 44.26 11.49 -13.03
N TYR A 54 44.05 11.83 -11.75
CA TYR A 54 44.21 13.20 -11.26
C TYR A 54 44.89 13.21 -9.89
N ASP A 55 45.79 14.18 -9.67
CA ASP A 55 46.42 14.38 -8.35
C ASP A 55 45.55 15.30 -7.46
N ARG A 56 44.77 16.22 -8.06
CA ARG A 56 43.91 17.15 -7.36
C ARG A 56 42.61 17.40 -8.13
N ILE A 57 41.50 17.49 -7.40
CA ILE A 57 40.16 17.83 -7.95
C ILE A 57 39.49 18.81 -6.99
N GLN A 58 39.04 19.97 -7.51
CA GLN A 58 38.33 21.01 -6.73
C GLN A 58 39.06 21.42 -5.44
N GLY A 59 40.38 21.49 -5.49
CA GLY A 59 41.23 21.85 -4.33
C GLY A 59 41.59 20.69 -3.40
N LEU A 60 40.87 19.57 -3.49
CA LEU A 60 41.17 18.36 -2.68
C LEU A 60 42.30 17.53 -3.29
N LYS A 61 43.07 16.86 -2.44
CA LYS A 61 43.98 15.78 -2.88
C LYS A 61 43.11 14.67 -3.48
N CYS A 62 43.54 14.16 -4.63
CA CYS A 62 42.88 13.01 -5.27
C CYS A 62 43.74 11.77 -5.05
N TYR A 63 43.10 10.67 -4.65
CA TYR A 63 43.73 9.39 -4.40
C TYR A 63 43.47 8.45 -5.58
N PRO A 64 44.46 7.64 -6.00
CA PRO A 64 44.26 6.71 -7.12
C PRO A 64 43.23 5.60 -6.80
N SER A 65 43.14 5.17 -5.53
CA SER A 65 42.24 4.13 -5.04
C SER A 65 41.82 4.41 -3.59
N LEU A 66 40.80 3.70 -3.10
CA LEU A 66 40.41 3.77 -1.70
C LEU A 66 41.49 3.26 -0.74
N SER A 67 42.29 2.29 -1.18
CA SER A 67 43.36 1.67 -0.38
C SER A 67 44.45 2.66 0.02
N GLU A 68 44.64 3.76 -0.73
CA GLU A 68 45.67 4.78 -0.44
C GLU A 68 45.18 5.89 0.54
N ILE A 69 43.95 5.89 0.93
CA ILE A 69 43.42 6.83 1.92
C ILE A 69 43.83 6.35 3.32
N GLN A 70 44.48 7.22 4.09
CA GLN A 70 44.97 6.88 5.44
C GLN A 70 43.90 6.98 6.52
N GLY A 71 42.81 7.76 6.30
CA GLY A 71 41.74 7.98 7.28
C GLY A 71 40.60 6.95 7.17
N ASP A 72 39.71 6.95 8.15
CA ASP A 72 38.48 6.17 8.12
C ASP A 72 37.55 6.73 7.06
N ILE A 73 36.68 5.86 6.52
CA ILE A 73 35.66 6.22 5.51
C ILE A 73 34.33 5.66 5.97
N ASP A 74 33.39 6.53 6.35
CA ASP A 74 32.06 6.13 6.78
C ASP A 74 31.13 5.82 5.59
N LEU A 75 31.31 6.52 4.46
CA LEU A 75 30.48 6.40 3.27
C LEU A 75 31.33 6.48 1.99
N ALA A 76 31.17 5.51 1.10
CA ALA A 76 31.68 5.56 -0.26
C ALA A 76 30.55 5.86 -1.27
N VAL A 77 30.74 6.85 -2.14
CA VAL A 77 29.81 7.16 -3.24
C VAL A 77 30.50 6.82 -4.56
N ILE A 78 29.96 5.84 -5.27
CA ILE A 78 30.58 5.26 -6.48
C ILE A 78 29.86 5.77 -7.73
N ALA A 79 30.62 6.44 -8.61
CA ALA A 79 30.14 7.00 -9.87
C ALA A 79 31.13 6.70 -11.02
N ILE A 80 31.35 5.42 -11.29
CA ILE A 80 32.20 4.87 -12.34
C ILE A 80 31.38 3.93 -13.25
N PRO A 81 31.89 3.48 -14.42
CA PRO A 81 31.25 2.43 -15.22
C PRO A 81 30.96 1.16 -14.40
N ALA A 82 29.83 0.49 -14.69
CA ALA A 82 29.32 -0.64 -13.90
C ALA A 82 30.32 -1.77 -13.71
N GLU A 83 31.09 -2.07 -14.76
CA GLU A 83 32.08 -3.15 -14.76
C GLU A 83 33.20 -2.96 -13.71
N GLY A 84 33.48 -1.73 -13.32
CA GLY A 84 34.47 -1.40 -12.30
C GLY A 84 33.94 -1.45 -10.87
N VAL A 85 32.62 -1.49 -10.67
CA VAL A 85 32.01 -1.40 -9.35
C VAL A 85 32.36 -2.58 -8.44
N PRO A 86 32.34 -3.87 -8.89
CA PRO A 86 32.73 -5.00 -8.04
C PRO A 86 34.11 -4.83 -7.41
N ASN A 87 35.09 -4.43 -8.19
CA ASN A 87 36.48 -4.20 -7.68
C ASN A 87 36.52 -3.10 -6.60
N VAL A 88 35.75 -2.02 -6.78
CA VAL A 88 35.67 -0.94 -5.77
C VAL A 88 34.95 -1.41 -4.50
N LEU A 89 33.99 -2.30 -4.59
CA LEU A 89 33.34 -2.88 -3.42
C LEU A 89 34.29 -3.76 -2.60
N GLU A 90 35.18 -4.52 -3.25
CA GLU A 90 36.24 -5.26 -2.57
C GLU A 90 37.20 -4.29 -1.83
N GLN A 91 37.59 -3.18 -2.47
CA GLN A 91 38.40 -2.15 -1.80
C GLN A 91 37.65 -1.51 -0.61
N CYS A 92 36.33 -1.29 -0.71
CA CYS A 92 35.52 -0.85 0.42
C CYS A 92 35.60 -1.84 1.58
N ALA A 93 35.44 -3.14 1.29
CA ALA A 93 35.49 -4.20 2.29
C ALA A 93 36.90 -4.27 2.98
N GLU A 94 37.98 -4.24 2.21
CA GLU A 94 39.36 -4.22 2.72
C GLU A 94 39.62 -3.00 3.63
N ARG A 95 38.95 -1.87 3.34
CA ARG A 95 39.08 -0.61 4.10
C ARG A 95 38.11 -0.49 5.26
N GLY A 96 37.24 -1.48 5.48
CA GLY A 96 36.19 -1.44 6.51
C GLY A 96 35.10 -0.42 6.26
N VAL A 97 34.87 -0.04 4.99
CA VAL A 97 33.77 0.84 4.58
C VAL A 97 32.51 0.02 4.47
N GLU A 98 31.60 0.17 5.42
CA GLU A 98 30.35 -0.61 5.49
C GLU A 98 29.22 -0.03 4.64
N ASN A 99 29.19 1.30 4.40
CA ASN A 99 28.09 1.98 3.70
C ASN A 99 28.53 2.49 2.32
N VAL A 100 27.79 2.11 1.30
CA VAL A 100 28.11 2.42 -0.08
C VAL A 100 26.86 2.90 -0.82
N VAL A 101 26.99 3.99 -1.59
CA VAL A 101 25.98 4.45 -2.55
C VAL A 101 26.50 4.23 -3.96
N VAL A 102 25.86 3.36 -4.73
CA VAL A 102 26.22 3.06 -6.12
C VAL A 102 25.32 3.84 -7.07
N ILE A 103 25.83 4.97 -7.57
CA ILE A 103 25.14 5.83 -8.53
C ILE A 103 25.07 5.18 -9.92
N SER A 104 26.09 4.42 -10.26
CA SER A 104 26.29 3.80 -11.57
C SER A 104 25.09 3.02 -12.04
N ALA A 105 24.69 3.22 -13.29
CA ALA A 105 23.74 2.39 -14.03
C ALA A 105 24.50 1.36 -14.88
N GLY A 106 23.81 0.37 -15.45
CA GLY A 106 24.37 -0.72 -16.25
C GLY A 106 24.24 -2.08 -15.57
N PHE A 107 23.27 -2.21 -14.66
CA PHE A 107 22.96 -3.44 -13.92
C PHE A 107 21.67 -4.10 -14.46
N LYS A 108 20.84 -4.72 -13.65
CA LYS A 108 19.65 -5.49 -14.11
C LYS A 108 18.72 -4.72 -15.03
N GLU A 109 18.67 -3.40 -14.94
CA GLU A 109 17.82 -2.54 -15.79
C GLU A 109 18.21 -2.55 -17.27
N VAL A 110 19.47 -2.94 -17.61
CA VAL A 110 19.93 -3.09 -19.00
C VAL A 110 19.78 -4.52 -19.53
N GLY A 111 19.24 -5.44 -18.73
CA GLY A 111 18.98 -6.82 -19.12
C GLY A 111 19.94 -7.85 -18.55
N ARG A 112 20.12 -8.97 -19.26
CA ARG A 112 20.77 -10.17 -18.72
C ARG A 112 22.24 -9.96 -18.29
N GLU A 113 23.00 -9.25 -19.08
CA GLU A 113 24.41 -9.00 -18.76
C GLU A 113 24.55 -8.14 -17.50
N GLY A 114 23.74 -7.08 -17.39
CA GLY A 114 23.71 -6.24 -16.19
C GLY A 114 23.17 -6.97 -14.96
N ALA A 115 22.27 -7.93 -15.11
CA ALA A 115 21.79 -8.76 -14.00
C ALA A 115 22.89 -9.68 -13.44
N VAL A 116 23.84 -10.11 -14.26
CA VAL A 116 25.02 -10.87 -13.79
C VAL A 116 25.90 -9.99 -12.90
N LEU A 117 26.19 -8.76 -13.34
CA LEU A 117 26.94 -7.79 -12.54
C LEU A 117 26.26 -7.46 -11.22
N GLU A 118 24.93 -7.28 -11.21
CA GLU A 118 24.19 -7.05 -9.97
C GLU A 118 24.26 -8.26 -9.04
N SER A 119 24.24 -9.48 -9.57
CA SER A 119 24.39 -10.71 -8.77
C SER A 119 25.78 -10.80 -8.12
N GLU A 120 26.83 -10.38 -8.82
CA GLU A 120 28.18 -10.28 -8.29
C GLU A 120 28.28 -9.23 -7.17
N LEU A 121 27.70 -8.04 -7.39
CA LEU A 121 27.58 -7.00 -6.37
C LEU A 121 26.89 -7.52 -5.10
N ILE A 122 25.77 -8.23 -5.24
CA ILE A 122 25.02 -8.82 -4.11
C ILE A 122 25.86 -9.86 -3.38
N LYS A 123 26.65 -10.66 -4.11
CA LYS A 123 27.54 -11.66 -3.52
C LYS A 123 28.60 -11.00 -2.64
N ILE A 124 29.33 -10.01 -3.17
CA ILE A 124 30.35 -9.25 -2.44
C ILE A 124 29.73 -8.58 -1.20
N ALA A 125 28.55 -7.94 -1.37
CA ALA A 125 27.87 -7.30 -0.26
C ALA A 125 27.51 -8.26 0.87
N LYS A 126 27.09 -9.50 0.56
CA LYS A 126 26.80 -10.54 1.56
C LYS A 126 28.05 -11.05 2.25
N GLU A 127 29.13 -11.30 1.50
CA GLU A 127 30.39 -11.81 2.03
C GLU A 127 31.02 -10.82 3.03
N HIS A 128 30.97 -9.52 2.71
CA HIS A 128 31.60 -8.47 3.49
C HIS A 128 30.63 -7.62 4.34
N LYS A 129 29.32 -7.95 4.34
CA LYS A 129 28.26 -7.24 5.09
C LYS A 129 28.13 -5.75 4.72
N LEU A 130 28.30 -5.43 3.44
CA LEU A 130 28.16 -4.06 2.95
C LEU A 130 26.69 -3.66 2.85
N ASN A 131 26.37 -2.45 3.27
CA ASN A 131 25.08 -1.78 3.06
C ASN A 131 25.16 -0.98 1.75
N ILE A 132 24.44 -1.41 0.72
CA ILE A 132 24.50 -0.77 -0.60
C ILE A 132 23.17 -0.14 -0.94
N VAL A 133 23.17 1.17 -1.19
CA VAL A 133 22.06 1.92 -1.79
C VAL A 133 22.20 1.88 -3.31
N GLY A 134 21.14 1.55 -4.02
CA GLY A 134 21.17 1.39 -5.47
C GLY A 134 21.42 -0.08 -5.90
N PRO A 135 22.16 -0.35 -6.96
CA PRO A 135 22.75 0.57 -7.95
C PRO A 135 21.69 1.36 -8.76
N ASN A 136 22.14 2.14 -9.76
CA ASN A 136 21.26 2.92 -10.62
C ASN A 136 20.35 3.88 -9.82
N CYS A 137 20.94 4.68 -8.93
CA CYS A 137 20.23 5.58 -8.05
C CYS A 137 20.73 7.03 -8.17
N LEU A 138 19.92 7.99 -7.69
CA LEU A 138 20.32 9.38 -7.57
C LEU A 138 21.33 9.61 -6.44
N GLY A 139 21.23 8.83 -5.36
CA GLY A 139 21.95 9.00 -4.11
C GLY A 139 21.03 9.32 -2.93
N ILE A 140 21.61 9.93 -1.89
CA ILE A 140 20.92 10.24 -0.62
C ILE A 140 21.13 11.70 -0.23
N ILE A 141 20.12 12.26 0.47
CA ILE A 141 20.16 13.58 1.11
C ILE A 141 19.73 13.42 2.57
N ASN A 142 20.44 14.05 3.49
CA ASN A 142 19.98 14.34 4.84
C ASN A 142 20.09 15.84 5.06
N THR A 143 18.96 16.55 5.09
CA THR A 143 18.94 18.01 5.19
C THR A 143 19.36 18.49 6.58
N HIS A 144 19.10 17.70 7.62
CA HIS A 144 19.47 18.04 9.01
C HIS A 144 20.97 17.92 9.26
N ALA A 145 21.63 16.95 8.62
CA ALA A 145 23.10 16.82 8.63
C ALA A 145 23.80 17.65 7.54
N ASN A 146 23.04 18.37 6.71
CA ASN A 146 23.54 19.04 5.49
C ASN A 146 24.28 18.09 4.53
N LEU A 147 23.91 16.82 4.47
CA LEU A 147 24.49 15.85 3.54
C LEU A 147 23.73 15.89 2.21
N ASN A 148 24.46 16.12 1.11
CA ASN A 148 23.94 15.93 -0.24
C ASN A 148 24.89 15.07 -1.06
N ALA A 149 24.72 13.76 -0.99
CA ALA A 149 25.47 12.76 -1.74
C ALA A 149 24.70 12.36 -3.03
N THR A 150 24.21 13.34 -3.79
CA THR A 150 23.50 13.17 -5.07
C THR A 150 24.14 13.97 -6.18
N PHE A 151 23.72 13.70 -7.42
CA PHE A 151 24.09 14.54 -8.57
C PHE A 151 22.98 15.55 -8.95
N GLY A 152 21.97 15.74 -8.08
CA GLY A 152 20.97 16.81 -8.24
C GLY A 152 21.57 18.19 -8.00
N LYS A 153 21.08 19.21 -8.75
CA LYS A 153 21.58 20.58 -8.62
C LYS A 153 20.89 21.37 -7.50
N THR A 154 19.67 20.98 -7.13
CA THR A 154 18.83 21.68 -6.15
C THR A 154 18.95 20.95 -4.80
N VAL A 155 19.04 21.71 -3.72
CA VAL A 155 18.98 21.23 -2.35
C VAL A 155 17.63 21.60 -1.78
N PRO A 156 16.83 20.63 -1.28
CA PRO A 156 15.54 20.92 -0.66
C PRO A 156 15.71 21.61 0.70
N ASP A 157 14.67 22.31 1.14
CA ASP A 157 14.64 22.92 2.47
C ASP A 157 14.53 21.85 3.57
N LYS A 158 14.99 22.16 4.79
CA LYS A 158 14.81 21.30 5.98
C LYS A 158 13.32 21.15 6.29
N GLY A 159 12.93 19.94 6.64
CA GLY A 159 11.57 19.61 7.04
C GLY A 159 11.46 18.26 7.70
N SER A 160 10.26 17.71 7.78
CA SER A 160 9.97 16.47 8.52
C SER A 160 9.42 15.34 7.65
N ILE A 161 9.48 15.47 6.33
CA ILE A 161 9.05 14.43 5.39
C ILE A 161 10.28 13.66 4.92
N ALA A 162 10.34 12.35 5.15
CA ALA A 162 11.29 11.49 4.47
C ALA A 162 10.71 11.03 3.13
N PHE A 163 11.48 11.11 2.06
CA PHE A 163 11.06 10.71 0.72
C PHE A 163 11.90 9.57 0.17
N LEU A 164 11.28 8.42 -0.04
CA LEU A 164 11.89 7.23 -0.65
C LEU A 164 11.39 7.08 -2.10
N SER A 165 12.27 7.03 -3.07
CA SER A 165 11.89 6.92 -4.49
C SER A 165 12.67 5.82 -5.20
N GLN A 166 11.96 4.92 -5.89
CA GLN A 166 12.61 3.98 -6.80
C GLN A 166 13.09 4.64 -8.10
N SER A 167 12.46 5.76 -8.51
CA SER A 167 12.86 6.51 -9.69
C SER A 167 13.77 7.67 -9.33
N GLY A 168 15.02 7.65 -9.80
CA GLY A 168 15.97 8.74 -9.62
C GLY A 168 15.55 10.03 -10.35
N ALA A 169 15.03 9.90 -11.58
CA ALA A 169 14.55 11.04 -12.36
C ALA A 169 13.33 11.70 -11.70
N PHE A 170 12.42 10.89 -11.16
CA PHE A 170 11.27 11.40 -10.42
C PHE A 170 11.72 12.12 -9.14
N ALA A 171 12.67 11.54 -8.40
CA ALA A 171 13.21 12.20 -7.21
C ALA A 171 13.83 13.57 -7.52
N LEU A 172 14.56 13.70 -8.63
CA LEU A 172 15.10 14.99 -9.09
C LEU A 172 13.99 16.02 -9.36
N ALA A 173 12.95 15.61 -10.08
CA ALA A 173 11.82 16.48 -10.39
C ALA A 173 11.09 16.94 -9.11
N VAL A 174 10.93 16.03 -8.15
CA VAL A 174 10.33 16.32 -6.84
C VAL A 174 11.19 17.31 -6.04
N ILE A 175 12.50 17.12 -5.99
CA ILE A 175 13.41 18.03 -5.27
C ILE A 175 13.35 19.45 -5.85
N ASP A 176 13.33 19.56 -7.17
CA ASP A 176 13.25 20.87 -7.84
C ASP A 176 11.90 21.57 -7.61
N TRP A 177 10.80 20.82 -7.75
CA TRP A 177 9.46 21.32 -7.46
C TRP A 177 9.31 21.71 -5.99
N ALA A 178 9.82 20.91 -5.07
CA ALA A 178 9.71 21.13 -3.64
C ALA A 178 10.34 22.46 -3.18
N LYS A 179 11.40 22.90 -3.85
CA LYS A 179 12.03 24.20 -3.58
C LYS A 179 11.07 25.35 -3.84
N VAL A 180 10.34 25.30 -4.96
CA VAL A 180 9.32 26.30 -5.33
C VAL A 180 8.09 26.16 -4.41
N ALA A 181 7.66 24.92 -4.15
CA ALA A 181 6.51 24.65 -3.30
C ALA A 181 6.79 24.86 -1.80
N ARG A 182 8.06 25.11 -1.40
CA ARG A 182 8.49 25.22 0.00
C ARG A 182 8.17 23.97 0.82
N VAL A 183 8.29 22.81 0.19
CA VAL A 183 8.16 21.51 0.89
C VAL A 183 9.52 21.12 1.45
N GLY A 184 9.62 21.01 2.76
CA GLY A 184 10.85 20.60 3.43
C GLY A 184 10.92 19.08 3.63
N PHE A 185 12.11 18.54 3.47
CA PHE A 185 12.39 17.11 3.72
C PHE A 185 13.34 16.93 4.90
N SER A 186 13.19 15.79 5.59
CA SER A 186 14.20 15.32 6.54
C SER A 186 15.28 14.56 5.80
N LYS A 187 14.88 13.54 5.06
CA LYS A 187 15.78 12.69 4.28
C LYS A 187 15.19 12.39 2.91
N ILE A 188 16.06 12.20 1.91
CA ILE A 188 15.66 11.70 0.59
C ILE A 188 16.57 10.53 0.24
N VAL A 189 15.97 9.43 -0.20
CA VAL A 189 16.68 8.24 -0.66
C VAL A 189 16.18 7.83 -2.02
N SER A 190 17.10 7.78 -2.98
CA SER A 190 16.82 7.13 -4.25
C SER A 190 17.20 5.66 -4.15
N LEU A 191 16.20 4.77 -4.18
CA LEU A 191 16.38 3.35 -3.95
C LEU A 191 17.09 2.63 -5.11
N GLY A 192 16.91 3.14 -6.34
CA GLY A 192 17.42 2.51 -7.55
C GLY A 192 16.96 1.06 -7.70
N ASN A 193 17.88 0.16 -8.06
CA ASN A 193 17.58 -1.27 -8.25
C ASN A 193 17.30 -2.05 -6.97
N LYS A 194 17.58 -1.49 -5.78
CA LYS A 194 17.37 -2.15 -4.48
C LYS A 194 18.11 -3.49 -4.35
N ALA A 195 19.37 -3.54 -4.78
CA ALA A 195 20.11 -4.78 -4.81
C ALA A 195 20.41 -5.35 -3.41
N VAL A 196 20.63 -4.49 -2.41
CA VAL A 196 20.92 -4.87 -1.01
C VAL A 196 19.98 -4.18 -0.03
N LEU A 197 20.00 -2.84 0.02
CA LEU A 197 19.07 -2.07 0.84
C LEU A 197 17.81 -1.78 0.04
N ASP A 198 16.68 -2.20 0.57
CA ASP A 198 15.34 -1.96 0.04
C ASP A 198 14.55 -0.96 0.89
N GLU A 199 13.32 -0.68 0.50
CA GLU A 199 12.39 0.19 1.21
C GLU A 199 12.19 -0.20 2.68
N CYS A 200 12.19 -1.49 3.00
CA CYS A 200 11.99 -1.97 4.37
C CYS A 200 13.12 -1.55 5.30
N HIS A 201 14.37 -1.59 4.84
CA HIS A 201 15.52 -1.18 5.63
C HIS A 201 15.46 0.30 6.01
N PHE A 202 15.06 1.14 5.05
CA PHE A 202 14.89 2.57 5.30
C PHE A 202 13.68 2.87 6.17
N LEU A 203 12.57 2.16 6.01
CA LEU A 203 11.41 2.29 6.87
C LEU A 203 11.73 1.96 8.34
N GLU A 204 12.44 0.85 8.58
CA GLU A 204 12.91 0.45 9.93
C GLU A 204 13.79 1.53 10.58
N TYR A 205 14.67 2.18 9.81
CA TYR A 205 15.49 3.29 10.29
C TYR A 205 14.66 4.57 10.54
N LEU A 206 13.80 4.94 9.58
CA LEU A 206 13.01 6.18 9.64
C LEU A 206 11.94 6.15 10.73
N ASP A 207 11.50 4.97 11.16
CA ASP A 207 10.60 4.83 12.30
C ASP A 207 11.16 5.48 13.57
N LYS A 208 12.46 5.33 13.78
CA LYS A 208 13.17 5.86 14.95
C LYS A 208 13.79 7.24 14.73
N ASP A 209 13.84 7.72 13.48
CA ASP A 209 14.43 9.00 13.16
C ASP A 209 13.61 10.18 13.73
N PRO A 210 14.16 10.99 14.65
CA PRO A 210 13.42 12.08 15.29
C PRO A 210 13.11 13.24 14.34
N ASP A 211 13.87 13.37 13.25
CA ASP A 211 13.68 14.42 12.26
C ASP A 211 12.52 14.13 11.29
N THR A 212 12.07 12.86 11.26
CA THR A 212 11.03 12.40 10.31
C THR A 212 9.68 12.24 11.02
N ALA A 213 8.67 12.96 10.55
CA ALA A 213 7.28 12.86 11.02
C ALA A 213 6.40 12.01 10.07
N VAL A 214 6.72 11.97 8.78
CA VAL A 214 5.97 11.24 7.73
C VAL A 214 6.95 10.62 6.75
N VAL A 215 6.65 9.42 6.27
CA VAL A 215 7.38 8.79 5.18
C VAL A 215 6.53 8.82 3.91
N ALA A 216 7.01 9.53 2.88
CA ALA A 216 6.44 9.55 1.55
C ALA A 216 7.21 8.58 0.64
N MET A 217 6.53 7.76 -0.14
CA MET A 217 7.18 6.77 -1.00
C MET A 217 6.63 6.80 -2.43
N TYR A 218 7.54 6.72 -3.40
CA TYR A 218 7.22 6.37 -4.78
C TYR A 218 7.75 4.98 -5.08
N LEU A 219 6.87 4.03 -5.37
CA LEU A 219 7.20 2.63 -5.61
C LEU A 219 6.81 2.18 -7.02
N GLU A 220 7.68 1.41 -7.65
CA GLU A 220 7.42 0.71 -8.92
C GLU A 220 7.16 -0.78 -8.67
N ASP A 221 7.85 -1.38 -7.69
CA ASP A 221 7.62 -2.72 -7.19
C ASP A 221 7.96 -2.85 -5.70
N VAL A 222 7.59 -3.99 -5.11
CA VAL A 222 7.99 -4.41 -3.77
C VAL A 222 8.71 -5.75 -3.92
N SER A 223 9.91 -5.86 -3.35
CA SER A 223 10.74 -7.07 -3.52
C SER A 223 10.18 -8.25 -2.73
N GLU A 224 9.83 -8.04 -1.46
CA GLU A 224 9.32 -9.04 -0.53
C GLU A 224 8.06 -8.52 0.17
N GLY A 225 6.88 -8.84 -0.40
CA GLY A 225 5.60 -8.29 0.03
C GLY A 225 5.26 -8.58 1.49
N SER A 226 5.54 -9.79 1.98
CA SER A 226 5.26 -10.17 3.38
C SER A 226 6.09 -9.35 4.37
N ARG A 227 7.39 -9.14 4.09
CA ARG A 227 8.26 -8.29 4.91
C ARG A 227 7.81 -6.84 4.85
N PHE A 228 7.49 -6.35 3.66
CA PHE A 228 7.01 -4.99 3.44
C PHE A 228 5.75 -4.71 4.25
N MET A 229 4.73 -5.58 4.17
CA MET A 229 3.50 -5.44 4.96
C MET A 229 3.76 -5.41 6.46
N ARG A 230 4.65 -6.28 6.96
CA ARG A 230 5.01 -6.32 8.39
C ARG A 230 5.70 -5.03 8.83
N VAL A 231 6.74 -4.59 8.11
CA VAL A 231 7.52 -3.40 8.44
C VAL A 231 6.68 -2.13 8.35
N VAL A 232 5.93 -1.95 7.25
CA VAL A 232 5.05 -0.78 7.11
C VAL A 232 4.01 -0.74 8.22
N ARG A 233 3.46 -1.88 8.61
CA ARG A 233 2.48 -2.00 9.68
C ARG A 233 3.05 -1.56 11.03
N GLU A 234 4.29 -1.88 11.33
CA GLU A 234 5.00 -1.43 12.53
C GLU A 234 5.22 0.08 12.49
N VAL A 235 5.77 0.60 11.39
CA VAL A 235 6.04 2.03 11.20
C VAL A 235 4.75 2.87 11.22
N SER A 236 3.67 2.38 10.59
CA SER A 236 2.40 3.09 10.51
C SER A 236 1.73 3.32 11.88
N ARG A 237 2.18 2.65 12.95
CA ARG A 237 1.71 2.88 14.33
C ARG A 237 2.24 4.18 14.91
N THR A 238 3.40 4.61 14.47
CA THR A 238 4.13 5.78 14.99
C THR A 238 4.15 6.92 14.01
N LYS A 239 4.31 6.61 12.71
CA LYS A 239 4.47 7.60 11.64
C LYS A 239 3.60 7.25 10.43
N PRO A 240 2.87 8.22 9.85
CA PRO A 240 2.15 8.00 8.61
C PRO A 240 3.09 7.59 7.47
N VAL A 241 2.68 6.58 6.71
CA VAL A 241 3.35 6.14 5.48
C VAL A 241 2.41 6.41 4.32
N VAL A 242 2.81 7.35 3.44
CA VAL A 242 2.05 7.74 2.25
C VAL A 242 2.73 7.15 1.03
N VAL A 243 2.02 6.36 0.23
CA VAL A 243 2.60 5.65 -0.92
C VAL A 243 1.88 5.98 -2.20
N MET A 244 2.64 6.38 -3.21
CA MET A 244 2.21 6.42 -4.60
C MET A 244 2.87 5.26 -5.36
N LYS A 245 2.05 4.33 -5.86
CA LYS A 245 2.50 3.15 -6.61
C LYS A 245 2.21 3.35 -8.10
N SER A 246 3.25 3.26 -8.94
CA SER A 246 3.06 3.21 -10.39
C SER A 246 2.59 1.84 -10.88
N GLY A 247 2.01 1.78 -12.07
CA GLY A 247 1.56 0.51 -12.63
C GLY A 247 0.29 -0.06 -11.98
N MET A 248 -0.60 0.81 -11.49
CA MET A 248 -1.89 0.45 -10.87
C MET A 248 -3.03 0.30 -11.90
N THR A 249 -2.69 0.09 -13.15
CA THR A 249 -3.62 -0.27 -14.25
C THR A 249 -2.94 -1.31 -15.12
N GLU A 250 -3.71 -2.05 -15.92
CA GLU A 250 -3.15 -3.07 -16.82
C GLU A 250 -2.10 -2.49 -17.79
N ALA A 251 -2.40 -1.35 -18.40
CA ALA A 251 -1.47 -0.65 -19.27
C ALA A 251 -0.23 -0.14 -18.51
N GLY A 252 -0.43 0.42 -17.33
CA GLY A 252 0.64 0.88 -16.46
C GLY A 252 1.54 -0.26 -15.96
N ALA A 253 0.96 -1.40 -15.58
CA ALA A 253 1.70 -2.59 -15.16
C ALA A 253 2.61 -3.12 -16.27
N LYS A 254 2.11 -3.16 -17.52
CA LYS A 254 2.90 -3.55 -18.69
C LYS A 254 4.07 -2.58 -18.94
N ALA A 255 3.83 -1.28 -18.82
CA ALA A 255 4.88 -0.26 -18.97
C ALA A 255 5.93 -0.37 -17.85
N ALA A 256 5.52 -0.51 -16.60
CA ALA A 256 6.41 -0.67 -15.45
C ALA A 256 7.30 -1.92 -15.58
N SER A 257 6.74 -3.06 -15.97
CA SER A 257 7.50 -4.31 -16.20
C SER A 257 8.57 -4.16 -17.26
N SER A 258 8.29 -3.40 -18.32
CA SER A 258 9.28 -3.14 -19.38
C SER A 258 10.41 -2.22 -18.91
N HIS A 259 10.14 -1.33 -17.95
CA HIS A 259 11.10 -0.34 -17.43
C HIS A 259 12.01 -0.94 -16.34
N THR A 260 11.44 -1.73 -15.43
CA THR A 260 12.18 -2.25 -14.27
C THR A 260 12.75 -3.65 -14.47
N GLY A 261 12.38 -4.34 -15.57
CA GLY A 261 12.72 -5.74 -15.79
C GLY A 261 12.05 -6.70 -14.80
N SER A 262 11.12 -6.22 -13.97
CA SER A 262 10.36 -7.02 -13.02
C SER A 262 8.95 -7.32 -13.54
N ILE A 263 8.41 -8.49 -13.18
CA ILE A 263 7.01 -8.81 -13.50
C ILE A 263 6.13 -8.15 -12.43
N ALA A 264 5.21 -7.28 -12.84
CA ALA A 264 4.29 -6.59 -11.95
C ALA A 264 3.39 -7.58 -11.17
N GLY A 265 3.20 -7.32 -9.87
CA GLY A 265 2.16 -7.97 -9.07
C GLY A 265 0.76 -7.45 -9.43
N SER A 266 -0.29 -8.13 -8.96
CA SER A 266 -1.66 -7.70 -9.25
C SER A 266 -2.01 -6.40 -8.53
N VAL A 267 -2.81 -5.55 -9.19
CA VAL A 267 -3.30 -4.28 -8.63
C VAL A 267 -4.10 -4.52 -7.34
N GLU A 268 -4.92 -5.57 -7.36
CA GLU A 268 -5.74 -5.99 -6.22
C GLU A 268 -4.88 -6.38 -5.02
N ALA A 269 -3.75 -7.07 -5.25
CA ALA A 269 -2.83 -7.47 -4.19
C ALA A 269 -2.16 -6.23 -3.54
N TYR A 270 -1.72 -5.26 -4.34
CA TYR A 270 -1.17 -4.01 -3.80
C TYR A 270 -2.19 -3.23 -2.99
N ARG A 271 -3.44 -3.07 -3.48
CA ARG A 271 -4.50 -2.38 -2.73
C ARG A 271 -4.86 -3.10 -1.43
N ALA A 272 -4.97 -4.43 -1.47
CA ALA A 272 -5.20 -5.22 -0.28
C ALA A 272 -4.06 -5.07 0.73
N ALA A 273 -2.80 -5.19 0.27
CA ALA A 273 -1.62 -5.02 1.10
C ALA A 273 -1.56 -3.62 1.74
N PHE A 274 -1.81 -2.56 0.96
CA PHE A 274 -1.80 -1.18 1.45
C PHE A 274 -2.86 -0.94 2.51
N ALA A 275 -4.09 -1.43 2.27
CA ALA A 275 -5.18 -1.32 3.23
C ALA A 275 -4.87 -2.06 4.55
N GLN A 276 -4.30 -3.28 4.46
CA GLN A 276 -3.96 -4.08 5.64
C GLN A 276 -2.72 -3.57 6.37
N ALA A 277 -1.75 -2.98 5.67
CA ALA A 277 -0.54 -2.42 6.27
C ALA A 277 -0.72 -1.02 6.85
N GLY A 278 -1.87 -0.37 6.64
CA GLY A 278 -2.11 0.98 7.17
C GLY A 278 -1.55 2.11 6.30
N ILE A 279 -1.19 1.83 5.06
CA ILE A 279 -0.68 2.81 4.10
C ILE A 279 -1.77 3.80 3.70
N VAL A 280 -1.41 5.08 3.64
CA VAL A 280 -2.22 6.11 2.98
C VAL A 280 -1.85 6.11 1.50
N GLU A 281 -2.76 5.61 0.64
CA GLU A 281 -2.53 5.55 -0.80
C GLU A 281 -2.74 6.93 -1.43
N ALA A 282 -1.75 7.37 -2.22
CA ALA A 282 -1.85 8.55 -3.08
C ALA A 282 -1.92 8.12 -4.56
N THR A 283 -2.83 8.72 -5.32
CA THR A 283 -3.05 8.40 -6.74
C THR A 283 -2.36 9.35 -7.70
N SER A 284 -1.81 10.44 -7.18
CA SER A 284 -1.07 11.46 -7.94
C SER A 284 0.09 12.04 -7.13
N ILE A 285 1.03 12.67 -7.82
CA ILE A 285 2.14 13.40 -7.19
C ILE A 285 1.61 14.47 -6.23
N GLN A 286 0.54 15.14 -6.63
CA GLN A 286 -0.08 16.18 -5.83
C GLN A 286 -0.64 15.61 -4.52
N GLU A 287 -1.38 14.49 -4.58
CA GLU A 287 -1.89 13.81 -3.39
C GLU A 287 -0.76 13.28 -2.48
N LEU A 288 0.32 12.75 -3.07
CA LEU A 288 1.48 12.28 -2.30
C LEU A 288 2.01 13.37 -1.36
N PHE A 289 2.16 14.59 -1.87
CA PHE A 289 2.71 15.69 -1.08
C PHE A 289 1.66 16.41 -0.25
N ASP A 290 0.44 16.58 -0.73
CA ASP A 290 -0.67 17.15 0.03
C ASP A 290 -0.93 16.33 1.30
N PHE A 291 -1.02 15.00 1.16
CA PHE A 291 -1.23 14.11 2.30
C PHE A 291 -0.02 14.12 3.24
N SER A 292 1.19 14.06 2.70
CA SER A 292 2.41 14.09 3.51
C SER A 292 2.57 15.39 4.30
N LEU A 293 2.30 16.53 3.69
CA LEU A 293 2.33 17.84 4.36
C LEU A 293 1.29 17.92 5.47
N THR A 294 0.04 17.51 5.19
CA THR A 294 -1.03 17.55 6.18
C THR A 294 -0.73 16.59 7.34
N LEU A 295 -0.38 15.33 7.03
CA LEU A 295 -0.09 14.30 8.02
C LEU A 295 1.17 14.60 8.87
N SER A 296 2.12 15.38 8.34
CA SER A 296 3.29 15.82 9.11
C SER A 296 2.93 16.78 10.25
N ARG A 297 1.73 17.37 10.23
CA ARG A 297 1.26 18.37 11.17
C ARG A 297 0.01 17.94 11.92
N ILE A 298 -0.92 17.27 11.22
CA ILE A 298 -2.22 16.88 11.73
C ILE A 298 -2.33 15.36 11.62
N GLN A 299 -2.23 14.68 12.75
CA GLN A 299 -2.34 13.21 12.78
C GLN A 299 -3.67 12.75 13.38
N ARG A 300 -4.48 13.66 13.92
CA ARG A 300 -5.78 13.36 14.54
C ARG A 300 -6.75 14.53 14.40
N ILE A 301 -8.00 14.22 14.14
CA ILE A 301 -9.12 15.19 14.08
C ILE A 301 -10.19 14.72 15.05
N LYS A 302 -10.41 15.51 16.14
CA LYS A 302 -11.42 15.23 17.16
C LYS A 302 -12.67 16.05 16.88
N GLY A 303 -13.65 15.48 16.20
CA GLY A 303 -14.91 16.16 15.80
C GLY A 303 -15.06 16.25 14.30
N GLY A 304 -16.08 16.99 13.85
CA GLY A 304 -16.36 17.18 12.43
C GLY A 304 -15.61 18.37 11.83
N ILE A 305 -15.85 18.64 10.56
CA ILE A 305 -15.21 19.70 9.79
C ILE A 305 -16.13 20.92 9.72
N ALA A 306 -15.55 22.09 9.98
CA ALA A 306 -16.21 23.36 9.74
C ALA A 306 -15.60 24.07 8.51
N ILE A 307 -16.41 24.83 7.78
CA ILE A 307 -16.00 25.66 6.66
C ILE A 307 -16.33 27.11 6.97
N VAL A 308 -15.35 27.99 6.82
CA VAL A 308 -15.52 29.45 6.88
C VAL A 308 -15.03 30.04 5.57
N THR A 309 -15.93 30.75 4.84
CA THR A 309 -15.64 31.24 3.51
C THR A 309 -16.18 32.65 3.28
N ASN A 310 -15.55 33.45 2.38
CA ASN A 310 -16.11 34.66 1.82
C ASN A 310 -16.74 34.44 0.43
N SER A 311 -16.80 33.20 -0.02
CA SER A 311 -17.27 32.85 -1.35
C SER A 311 -18.12 31.58 -1.32
N GLY A 312 -19.40 31.69 -1.65
CA GLY A 312 -20.37 30.58 -1.56
C GLY A 312 -20.01 29.38 -2.43
N GLY A 313 -19.59 29.59 -3.68
CA GLY A 313 -19.24 28.50 -4.61
C GLY A 313 -18.17 27.54 -4.08
N PRO A 314 -16.98 28.01 -3.73
CA PRO A 314 -15.96 27.16 -3.11
C PRO A 314 -16.36 26.53 -1.79
N GLY A 315 -17.22 27.21 -1.00
CA GLY A 315 -17.82 26.64 0.23
C GLY A 315 -18.69 25.42 -0.06
N VAL A 316 -19.54 25.49 -1.10
CA VAL A 316 -20.36 24.35 -1.55
C VAL A 316 -19.48 23.21 -2.06
N MET A 317 -18.47 23.49 -2.89
CA MET A 317 -17.53 22.47 -3.37
C MET A 317 -16.83 21.71 -2.22
N ALA A 318 -16.46 22.43 -1.16
CA ALA A 318 -15.87 21.79 0.03
C ALA A 318 -16.90 20.93 0.77
N ALA A 319 -18.15 21.38 0.91
CA ALA A 319 -19.21 20.63 1.57
C ALA A 319 -19.54 19.34 0.82
N ASP A 320 -19.68 19.40 -0.51
CA ASP A 320 -19.91 18.23 -1.37
C ASP A 320 -18.76 17.22 -1.21
N ALA A 321 -17.51 17.69 -1.26
CA ALA A 321 -16.33 16.83 -1.11
C ALA A 321 -16.26 16.19 0.30
N ILE A 322 -16.68 16.88 1.36
CA ILE A 322 -16.75 16.34 2.72
C ILE A 322 -17.76 15.18 2.77
N GLU A 323 -18.96 15.36 2.22
CA GLU A 323 -19.98 14.32 2.19
C GLU A 323 -19.56 13.12 1.35
N GLU A 324 -19.05 13.33 0.14
CA GLU A 324 -18.52 12.28 -0.75
C GLU A 324 -17.38 11.48 -0.11
N SER A 325 -16.54 12.15 0.69
CA SER A 325 -15.43 11.51 1.41
C SER A 325 -15.86 10.76 2.67
N GLY A 326 -17.15 10.84 3.07
CA GLY A 326 -17.65 10.26 4.32
C GLY A 326 -17.09 10.94 5.57
N LEU A 327 -16.61 12.17 5.44
CA LEU A 327 -16.28 13.04 6.58
C LEU A 327 -17.55 13.71 7.10
N GLU A 328 -17.51 14.17 8.33
CA GLU A 328 -18.64 14.84 8.96
C GLU A 328 -18.55 16.36 8.79
N LEU A 329 -19.54 16.97 8.12
CA LEU A 329 -19.76 18.39 8.14
C LEU A 329 -20.52 18.72 9.44
N THR A 330 -19.82 19.28 10.43
CA THR A 330 -20.37 19.40 11.79
C THR A 330 -21.48 20.45 11.90
N ALA A 331 -22.49 20.17 12.71
CA ALA A 331 -23.40 21.19 13.21
C ALA A 331 -22.75 21.92 14.39
N PHE A 332 -23.02 23.24 14.51
CA PHE A 332 -22.45 24.06 15.59
C PHE A 332 -23.26 23.98 16.88
N GLU A 333 -22.59 24.21 18.00
CA GLU A 333 -23.23 24.43 19.28
C GLU A 333 -24.13 25.68 19.24
N ARG A 334 -25.17 25.69 20.06
CA ARG A 334 -26.09 26.85 20.16
C ARG A 334 -25.34 28.14 20.52
N GLU A 335 -24.39 28.07 21.43
CA GLU A 335 -23.57 29.21 21.84
C GLU A 335 -22.74 29.79 20.68
N THR A 336 -22.19 28.94 19.85
CA THR A 336 -21.47 29.34 18.62
C THR A 336 -22.39 30.06 17.65
N MET A 337 -23.60 29.54 17.44
CA MET A 337 -24.61 30.18 16.61
C MET A 337 -25.04 31.57 17.14
N GLU A 338 -25.24 31.69 18.45
CA GLU A 338 -25.56 32.96 19.10
C GLU A 338 -24.44 34.01 18.95
N LYS A 339 -23.16 33.59 19.04
CA LYS A 339 -21.99 34.46 18.83
C LYS A 339 -21.82 34.88 17.36
N LEU A 340 -22.21 34.02 16.40
CA LEU A 340 -22.12 34.32 14.97
C LEU A 340 -23.25 35.26 14.51
N HIS A 341 -24.41 35.24 15.15
CA HIS A 341 -25.61 36.01 14.72
C HIS A 341 -25.34 37.53 14.55
N PRO A 342 -24.56 38.25 15.43
CA PRO A 342 -24.30 39.66 15.24
C PRO A 342 -23.46 39.99 14.01
N LEU A 343 -22.78 39.04 13.43
CA LEU A 343 -21.90 39.27 12.27
C LEU A 343 -22.63 39.48 10.95
N GLN A 344 -23.96 39.33 10.92
CA GLN A 344 -24.80 39.50 9.71
C GLN A 344 -24.20 38.71 8.50
N LEU A 345 -24.06 37.42 8.67
CA LEU A 345 -23.52 36.49 7.67
C LEU A 345 -24.54 36.24 6.54
N ALA A 346 -24.09 35.81 5.37
CA ALA A 346 -24.97 35.27 4.34
C ALA A 346 -25.54 33.92 4.78
N ASN A 347 -24.71 33.11 5.42
CA ASN A 347 -25.08 31.85 6.06
C ASN A 347 -24.32 31.68 7.40
N SER A 348 -25.03 31.41 8.48
CA SER A 348 -24.49 31.16 9.83
C SER A 348 -24.44 29.68 10.17
N TYR A 349 -24.98 28.79 9.30
CA TYR A 349 -24.78 27.35 9.39
C TYR A 349 -23.51 26.94 8.65
N ASN A 350 -23.05 25.71 8.86
CA ASN A 350 -21.91 25.18 8.14
C ASN A 350 -22.31 24.79 6.69
N PRO A 351 -21.66 25.34 5.64
CA PRO A 351 -20.57 26.32 5.60
C PRO A 351 -20.98 27.75 6.06
N ILE A 352 -20.13 28.38 6.87
CA ILE A 352 -20.31 29.78 7.24
C ILE A 352 -19.85 30.65 6.10
N ASP A 353 -20.76 31.47 5.54
CA ASP A 353 -20.45 32.44 4.48
C ASP A 353 -20.48 33.87 5.05
N VAL A 354 -19.29 34.47 5.16
CA VAL A 354 -19.13 35.84 5.66
C VAL A 354 -19.47 36.91 4.62
N ARG A 355 -19.78 36.52 3.37
CA ARG A 355 -20.06 37.33 2.18
C ARG A 355 -18.80 37.86 1.48
N GLY A 356 -18.90 38.08 0.17
CA GLY A 356 -17.81 38.60 -0.66
C GLY A 356 -17.39 40.03 -0.35
N ASP A 357 -18.25 40.83 0.32
CA ASP A 357 -17.99 42.19 0.77
C ASP A 357 -17.44 42.27 2.22
N ALA A 358 -17.22 41.11 2.85
CA ALA A 358 -16.72 41.05 4.22
C ALA A 358 -15.27 41.56 4.33
N THR A 359 -14.99 42.26 5.44
CA THR A 359 -13.61 42.62 5.78
C THR A 359 -12.85 41.42 6.34
N THR A 360 -11.52 41.51 6.32
CA THR A 360 -10.65 40.50 6.92
C THR A 360 -10.93 40.29 8.41
N ASP A 361 -11.29 41.34 9.14
CA ASP A 361 -11.64 41.25 10.58
C ASP A 361 -12.91 40.45 10.80
N LYS A 362 -13.93 40.63 9.94
CA LYS A 362 -15.16 39.86 10.01
C LYS A 362 -14.89 38.36 9.78
N PHE A 363 -14.07 38.04 8.77
CA PHE A 363 -13.61 36.67 8.53
C PHE A 363 -12.84 36.11 9.72
N GLY A 364 -11.86 36.84 10.25
CA GLY A 364 -11.05 36.41 11.40
C GLY A 364 -11.88 36.21 12.66
N THR A 365 -12.90 37.07 12.90
CA THR A 365 -13.84 36.93 14.01
C THR A 365 -14.69 35.66 13.87
N ALA A 366 -15.26 35.41 12.69
CA ALA A 366 -16.03 34.18 12.42
C ALA A 366 -15.16 32.93 12.62
N LEU A 367 -13.95 32.95 12.07
CA LEU A 367 -12.98 31.86 12.22
C LEU A 367 -12.64 31.58 13.70
N SER A 368 -12.44 32.65 14.48
CA SER A 368 -12.14 32.55 15.91
C SER A 368 -13.31 31.96 16.73
N ILE A 369 -14.55 32.37 16.42
CA ILE A 369 -15.74 31.85 17.08
C ILE A 369 -15.90 30.36 16.79
N VAL A 370 -15.75 29.94 15.53
CA VAL A 370 -15.84 28.55 15.11
C VAL A 370 -14.75 27.67 15.71
N ALA A 371 -13.58 28.24 15.91
CA ALA A 371 -12.48 27.53 16.55
C ALA A 371 -12.72 27.18 18.03
N GLU A 372 -13.61 27.89 18.73
CA GLU A 372 -13.99 27.62 20.12
C GLU A 372 -15.06 26.51 20.22
N ASP A 373 -15.78 26.17 19.14
CA ASP A 373 -16.83 25.17 19.14
C ASP A 373 -16.29 23.77 19.46
N GLY A 374 -16.91 23.08 20.41
CA GLY A 374 -16.50 21.78 20.91
C GLY A 374 -16.66 20.63 19.89
N TYR A 375 -17.59 20.76 18.95
CA TYR A 375 -17.85 19.75 17.93
C TYR A 375 -16.93 19.89 16.70
N VAL A 376 -16.26 21.03 16.54
CA VAL A 376 -15.36 21.30 15.42
C VAL A 376 -14.00 20.68 15.69
N GLY A 377 -13.58 19.75 14.85
CA GLY A 377 -12.27 19.08 14.90
C GLY A 377 -11.20 19.71 14.01
N ALA A 378 -11.61 20.26 12.86
CA ALA A 378 -10.75 21.02 11.95
C ALA A 378 -11.58 22.06 11.17
N ILE A 379 -10.91 23.10 10.66
CA ILE A 379 -11.56 24.19 9.95
C ILE A 379 -10.93 24.33 8.55
N ILE A 380 -11.73 24.41 7.51
CA ILE A 380 -11.32 24.79 6.16
C ILE A 380 -11.62 26.29 6.01
N ALA A 381 -10.56 27.11 5.87
CA ALA A 381 -10.63 28.54 5.79
C ALA A 381 -10.45 28.99 4.33
N ILE A 382 -11.57 29.26 3.63
CA ILE A 382 -11.59 29.54 2.19
C ILE A 382 -11.69 31.04 1.96
N LEU A 383 -10.75 31.61 1.22
CA LEU A 383 -10.77 33.00 0.81
C LEU A 383 -10.51 33.19 -0.69
N SER A 384 -11.44 33.85 -1.34
CA SER A 384 -11.29 34.40 -2.68
C SER A 384 -10.83 35.86 -2.62
N PRO A 385 -10.06 36.38 -3.62
CA PRO A 385 -9.44 37.71 -3.59
C PRO A 385 -10.48 38.81 -3.90
N THR A 386 -11.34 39.11 -2.94
CA THR A 386 -12.26 40.24 -2.97
C THR A 386 -11.60 41.51 -2.43
N ALA A 387 -12.03 42.70 -2.86
CA ALA A 387 -11.36 43.95 -2.53
C ALA A 387 -11.15 44.23 -1.03
N PRO A 388 -12.06 43.86 -0.11
CA PRO A 388 -11.86 44.12 1.33
C PRO A 388 -10.90 43.14 2.04
N ILE A 389 -10.40 42.09 1.36
CA ILE A 389 -9.56 41.07 1.97
C ILE A 389 -8.07 41.41 1.89
N GLU A 390 -7.46 41.53 3.04
CA GLU A 390 -6.03 41.62 3.26
C GLU A 390 -5.48 40.25 3.64
N PHE A 391 -4.86 39.53 2.65
CA PHE A 391 -4.45 38.13 2.84
C PHE A 391 -3.39 37.94 3.94
N ASP A 392 -2.43 38.86 4.10
CA ASP A 392 -1.42 38.79 5.15
C ASP A 392 -2.08 38.81 6.56
N LYS A 393 -3.08 39.68 6.72
CA LYS A 393 -3.87 39.74 7.96
C LYS A 393 -4.71 38.48 8.17
N ALA A 394 -5.30 37.94 7.10
CA ALA A 394 -6.04 36.67 7.16
C ALA A 394 -5.10 35.50 7.53
N GLY A 395 -3.89 35.47 6.96
CA GLY A 395 -2.84 34.52 7.34
C GLY A 395 -2.49 34.55 8.83
N ASN A 396 -2.41 35.76 9.43
CA ASN A 396 -2.17 35.93 10.86
C ASN A 396 -3.31 35.31 11.71
N TYR A 397 -4.57 35.48 11.32
CA TYR A 397 -5.69 34.81 11.98
C TYR A 397 -5.58 33.27 11.88
N VAL A 398 -5.27 32.76 10.69
CA VAL A 398 -5.07 31.31 10.49
C VAL A 398 -3.94 30.78 11.39
N MET A 399 -2.79 31.43 11.41
CA MET A 399 -1.65 31.02 12.27
C MET A 399 -2.00 31.03 13.74
N ALA A 400 -2.67 32.08 14.23
CA ALA A 400 -3.05 32.21 15.64
C ALA A 400 -4.01 31.11 16.06
N ILE A 401 -4.96 30.73 15.21
CA ILE A 401 -5.97 29.70 15.51
C ILE A 401 -5.38 28.31 15.34
N ASN A 402 -4.55 28.08 14.32
CA ASN A 402 -3.93 26.77 14.05
C ASN A 402 -3.07 26.24 15.22
N ALA A 403 -2.60 27.11 16.09
CA ALA A 403 -1.92 26.73 17.35
C ALA A 403 -2.84 25.98 18.33
N LYS A 404 -4.17 26.14 18.22
CA LYS A 404 -5.18 25.54 19.11
C LYS A 404 -6.01 24.47 18.42
N LYS A 405 -6.40 24.71 17.17
CA LYS A 405 -7.27 23.84 16.38
C LYS A 405 -6.79 23.83 14.94
N PRO A 406 -6.66 22.67 14.26
CA PRO A 406 -6.21 22.59 12.87
C PRO A 406 -7.01 23.49 11.93
N VAL A 407 -6.34 24.37 11.22
CA VAL A 407 -6.93 25.20 10.16
C VAL A 407 -6.23 24.89 8.85
N ILE A 408 -7.01 24.54 7.85
CA ILE A 408 -6.54 24.29 6.48
C ILE A 408 -6.92 25.51 5.63
N PRO A 409 -5.98 26.41 5.33
CA PRO A 409 -6.25 27.54 4.46
C PRO A 409 -6.40 27.12 3.00
N VAL A 410 -7.41 27.70 2.35
CA VAL A 410 -7.69 27.61 0.92
C VAL A 410 -7.75 29.03 0.38
N PHE A 411 -6.59 29.69 0.30
CA PHE A 411 -6.47 31.02 -0.27
C PHE A 411 -6.37 30.88 -1.78
N MET A 412 -7.48 31.20 -2.45
CA MET A 412 -7.67 31.05 -3.87
C MET A 412 -7.24 32.32 -4.57
N GLY A 413 -6.15 32.26 -5.31
CA GLY A 413 -5.63 33.41 -6.06
C GLY A 413 -4.24 33.13 -6.60
N GLY A 414 -3.74 34.07 -7.40
CA GLY A 414 -2.38 34.05 -7.92
C GLY A 414 -1.47 34.92 -7.06
N GLU A 415 -0.95 36.00 -7.69
CA GLU A 415 -0.01 36.94 -7.08
C GLU A 415 -0.52 37.57 -5.77
N THR A 416 -1.82 37.90 -5.73
CA THR A 416 -2.48 38.57 -4.58
C THR A 416 -2.36 37.82 -3.26
N VAL A 417 -2.25 36.48 -3.30
CA VAL A 417 -2.22 35.64 -2.09
C VAL A 417 -0.80 35.18 -1.73
N MET A 418 0.18 35.42 -2.61
CA MET A 418 1.51 34.79 -2.51
C MET A 418 2.23 35.16 -1.20
N SER A 419 2.20 36.43 -0.77
CA SER A 419 2.85 36.87 0.48
C SER A 419 2.34 36.09 1.69
N ALA A 420 1.01 36.03 1.84
CA ALA A 420 0.37 35.29 2.93
C ALA A 420 0.66 33.79 2.85
N VAL A 421 0.61 33.21 1.66
CA VAL A 421 0.90 31.78 1.44
C VAL A 421 2.36 31.45 1.78
N GLU A 422 3.31 32.32 1.43
CA GLU A 422 4.71 32.13 1.80
C GLU A 422 4.93 32.20 3.32
N GLU A 423 4.24 33.11 4.00
CA GLU A 423 4.32 33.23 5.46
C GLU A 423 3.70 32.01 6.16
N LEU A 424 2.52 31.56 5.71
CA LEU A 424 1.91 30.32 6.20
C LEU A 424 2.85 29.11 6.03
N LYS A 425 3.49 28.97 4.88
CA LYS A 425 4.45 27.90 4.60
C LYS A 425 5.68 27.94 5.53
N LYS A 426 6.24 29.12 5.83
CA LYS A 426 7.33 29.25 6.83
C LYS A 426 6.94 28.71 8.19
N HIS A 427 5.66 28.83 8.56
CA HIS A 427 5.10 28.28 9.79
C HIS A 427 4.63 26.82 9.64
N GLY A 428 4.90 26.18 8.48
CA GLY A 428 4.55 24.80 8.20
C GLY A 428 3.08 24.57 7.94
N ILE A 429 2.30 25.60 7.59
CA ILE A 429 0.89 25.53 7.25
C ILE A 429 0.78 25.48 5.71
N ALA A 430 0.33 24.36 5.18
CA ALA A 430 0.09 24.21 3.75
C ALA A 430 -1.15 24.98 3.33
N ASN A 431 -1.05 25.75 2.23
CA ASN A 431 -2.21 26.36 1.57
C ASN A 431 -2.63 25.51 0.37
N TYR A 432 -3.92 25.31 0.24
CA TYR A 432 -4.51 24.60 -0.90
C TYR A 432 -5.25 25.59 -1.79
N PHE A 433 -4.96 25.56 -3.10
CA PHE A 433 -5.72 26.40 -4.04
C PHE A 433 -7.15 25.85 -4.26
N ASP A 434 -7.32 24.53 -4.16
CA ASP A 434 -8.57 23.83 -4.43
C ASP A 434 -9.16 23.26 -3.12
N PRO A 435 -10.42 23.61 -2.77
CA PRO A 435 -11.07 23.07 -1.57
C PRO A 435 -11.19 21.54 -1.55
N VAL A 436 -11.36 20.90 -2.70
CA VAL A 436 -11.43 19.43 -2.79
C VAL A 436 -10.12 18.78 -2.34
N ARG A 437 -8.97 19.36 -2.70
CA ARG A 437 -7.65 18.89 -2.25
C ARG A 437 -7.49 19.01 -0.73
N ALA A 438 -7.97 20.10 -0.14
CA ALA A 438 -7.96 20.30 1.31
C ALA A 438 -8.79 19.21 2.01
N VAL A 439 -9.99 18.92 1.50
CA VAL A 439 -10.87 17.85 2.03
C VAL A 439 -10.22 16.47 1.90
N LYS A 440 -9.65 16.13 0.75
CA LYS A 440 -8.92 14.85 0.55
C LYS A 440 -7.77 14.68 1.53
N SER A 441 -7.07 15.78 1.84
CA SER A 441 -5.97 15.75 2.81
C SER A 441 -6.46 15.51 4.24
N LEU A 442 -7.61 16.09 4.63
CA LEU A 442 -8.27 15.79 5.91
C LEU A 442 -8.80 14.35 5.95
N LYS A 443 -9.30 13.84 4.83
CA LYS A 443 -9.70 12.43 4.72
C LYS A 443 -8.51 11.50 4.94
N ALA A 444 -7.35 11.81 4.39
CA ALA A 444 -6.12 11.04 4.62
C ALA A 444 -5.74 10.99 6.13
N VAL A 445 -5.92 12.10 6.86
CA VAL A 445 -5.73 12.15 8.32
C VAL A 445 -6.74 11.24 9.03
N LYS A 446 -8.01 11.30 8.65
CA LYS A 446 -9.06 10.48 9.26
C LYS A 446 -8.84 8.99 9.01
N ASP A 447 -8.47 8.63 7.77
CA ASP A 447 -8.15 7.27 7.40
C ASP A 447 -6.95 6.73 8.19
N TYR A 448 -5.91 7.54 8.36
CA TYR A 448 -4.76 7.19 9.19
C TYR A 448 -5.17 6.98 10.66
N GLU A 449 -5.95 7.90 11.24
CA GLU A 449 -6.45 7.79 12.62
C GLU A 449 -7.30 6.51 12.83
N GLU A 450 -8.19 6.19 11.89
CA GLU A 450 -9.01 4.98 11.96
C GLU A 450 -8.18 3.70 11.89
N ARG A 451 -7.16 3.70 11.04
CA ARG A 451 -6.23 2.56 10.91
C ARG A 451 -5.39 2.36 12.16
N GLN A 452 -4.98 3.45 12.84
CA GLN A 452 -4.28 3.34 14.13
C GLN A 452 -5.14 2.74 15.25
N LYS A 453 -6.46 2.91 15.20
CA LYS A 453 -7.38 2.31 16.17
C LYS A 453 -7.58 0.80 15.98
N ARG A 454 -7.14 0.24 14.84
CA ARG A 454 -7.23 -1.19 14.58
C ARG A 454 -6.33 -1.94 15.56
N VAL A 455 -6.96 -2.67 16.46
CA VAL A 455 -6.25 -3.61 17.33
C VAL A 455 -5.65 -4.68 16.43
N PHE A 456 -4.34 -4.84 16.50
CA PHE A 456 -3.62 -5.83 15.72
C PHE A 456 -3.81 -7.19 16.36
N GLU A 457 -4.85 -7.89 15.93
CA GLU A 457 -5.05 -9.28 16.31
C GLU A 457 -4.18 -10.18 15.44
N PRO A 458 -3.38 -11.07 16.02
CA PRO A 458 -2.69 -12.08 15.24
C PRO A 458 -3.72 -12.96 14.53
N PRO A 459 -3.41 -13.46 13.31
CA PRO A 459 -4.26 -14.46 12.67
C PRO A 459 -4.50 -15.64 13.61
N PRO A 460 -5.75 -16.13 13.74
CA PRO A 460 -6.01 -17.32 14.54
C PRO A 460 -5.33 -18.53 13.91
N HIS A 461 -4.82 -19.42 14.75
CA HIS A 461 -4.20 -20.66 14.31
C HIS A 461 -5.09 -21.84 14.69
N PHE A 462 -5.52 -22.61 13.69
CA PHE A 462 -6.27 -23.85 13.86
C PHE A 462 -5.30 -25.03 13.85
N ASN A 463 -5.41 -25.91 14.85
CA ASN A 463 -4.53 -27.06 14.94
C ASN A 463 -4.92 -28.12 13.91
N VAL A 464 -4.13 -28.27 12.85
CA VAL A 464 -4.34 -29.20 11.74
C VAL A 464 -3.05 -29.98 11.50
N ASP A 465 -3.13 -31.31 11.41
CA ASP A 465 -1.97 -32.14 11.08
C ASP A 465 -1.67 -32.09 9.58
N THR A 466 -0.90 -31.09 9.19
CA THR A 466 -0.50 -30.86 7.80
C THR A 466 0.38 -31.97 7.23
N GLY A 467 1.12 -32.69 8.07
CA GLY A 467 1.99 -33.81 7.65
C GLY A 467 1.16 -34.97 7.13
N GLN A 468 0.19 -35.43 7.92
CA GLN A 468 -0.73 -36.49 7.55
C GLN A 468 -1.57 -36.12 6.31
N ILE A 469 -2.01 -34.86 6.23
CA ILE A 469 -2.80 -34.38 5.09
C ILE A 469 -1.97 -34.38 3.80
N ARG A 470 -0.72 -33.90 3.81
CA ARG A 470 0.15 -33.90 2.62
C ARG A 470 0.42 -35.31 2.09
N GLU A 471 0.54 -36.30 2.96
CA GLU A 471 0.71 -37.69 2.57
C GLU A 471 -0.58 -38.26 1.95
N GLN A 472 -1.74 -37.91 2.50
CA GLN A 472 -3.04 -38.34 2.01
C GLN A 472 -3.50 -37.66 0.72
N LEU A 473 -3.10 -36.38 0.50
CA LEU A 473 -3.52 -35.56 -0.66
C LEU A 473 -2.94 -36.05 -2.00
N ARG A 474 -1.89 -36.86 -2.01
CA ARG A 474 -1.34 -37.38 -3.27
C ARG A 474 -2.37 -38.14 -4.14
N HIS A 475 -3.53 -38.53 -3.56
CA HIS A 475 -4.52 -39.38 -4.21
C HIS A 475 -5.99 -39.13 -3.79
N LYS A 476 -6.36 -37.99 -3.17
CA LYS A 476 -7.72 -37.77 -2.65
C LYS A 476 -8.37 -36.46 -3.07
N LEU A 477 -9.71 -36.46 -3.12
CA LEU A 477 -10.58 -35.32 -3.43
C LEU A 477 -10.26 -34.10 -2.56
N GLY A 478 -10.25 -32.91 -3.16
CA GLY A 478 -9.99 -31.64 -2.46
C GLY A 478 -10.95 -31.35 -1.29
N PHE A 479 -12.14 -31.99 -1.24
CA PHE A 479 -13.05 -31.93 -0.11
C PHE A 479 -12.46 -32.46 1.20
N GLU A 480 -11.59 -33.48 1.15
CA GLU A 480 -10.90 -33.99 2.34
C GLU A 480 -9.98 -32.94 2.97
N LEU A 481 -9.37 -32.10 2.14
CA LEU A 481 -8.58 -30.97 2.61
C LEU A 481 -9.44 -29.93 3.33
N LEU A 482 -10.58 -29.55 2.77
CA LEU A 482 -11.52 -28.62 3.41
C LEU A 482 -12.02 -29.18 4.74
N LYS A 483 -12.38 -30.46 4.78
CA LYS A 483 -12.83 -31.16 5.98
C LYS A 483 -11.76 -31.19 7.08
N ALA A 484 -10.51 -31.44 6.72
CA ALA A 484 -9.39 -31.46 7.66
C ALA A 484 -9.18 -30.08 8.32
N TYR A 485 -9.44 -29.00 7.61
CA TYR A 485 -9.45 -27.63 8.14
C TYR A 485 -10.76 -27.27 8.86
N GLY A 486 -11.72 -28.20 8.96
CA GLY A 486 -13.02 -27.95 9.60
C GLY A 486 -13.88 -26.95 8.83
N ILE A 487 -13.69 -26.83 7.52
CA ILE A 487 -14.56 -26.06 6.63
C ILE A 487 -15.81 -26.89 6.35
N PRO A 488 -17.03 -26.36 6.60
CA PRO A 488 -18.26 -27.13 6.44
C PRO A 488 -18.52 -27.49 4.98
N ILE A 489 -18.71 -28.78 4.72
CA ILE A 489 -19.06 -29.35 3.41
C ILE A 489 -20.28 -30.26 3.54
N PRO A 490 -21.13 -30.41 2.51
CA PRO A 490 -22.21 -31.39 2.53
C PRO A 490 -21.67 -32.83 2.66
N ALA A 491 -22.50 -33.75 3.13
CA ALA A 491 -22.17 -35.17 3.09
C ALA A 491 -21.99 -35.61 1.62
N TYR A 492 -20.98 -36.41 1.35
CA TYR A 492 -20.65 -36.87 0.01
C TYR A 492 -19.99 -38.25 -0.01
N GLY A 493 -19.96 -38.85 -1.21
CA GLY A 493 -19.19 -40.05 -1.50
C GLY A 493 -18.83 -40.15 -2.97
N LYS A 494 -17.75 -40.86 -3.27
CA LYS A 494 -17.32 -41.18 -4.65
C LYS A 494 -17.91 -42.53 -5.05
N ALA A 495 -18.54 -42.58 -6.22
CA ALA A 495 -19.06 -43.81 -6.82
C ALA A 495 -18.33 -44.08 -8.15
N GLU A 496 -17.86 -45.32 -8.31
CA GLU A 496 -17.28 -45.81 -9.55
C GLU A 496 -18.30 -46.62 -10.39
N THR A 497 -19.38 -47.10 -9.69
CA THR A 497 -20.50 -47.82 -10.31
C THR A 497 -21.84 -47.20 -9.97
N ALA A 498 -22.87 -47.51 -10.74
CA ALA A 498 -24.24 -47.01 -10.51
C ALA A 498 -24.84 -47.58 -9.20
N ASP A 499 -24.44 -48.80 -8.79
CA ASP A 499 -24.89 -49.41 -7.55
C ASP A 499 -24.24 -48.73 -6.34
N GLU A 500 -22.95 -48.41 -6.39
CA GLU A 500 -22.29 -47.62 -5.35
C GLU A 500 -22.92 -46.21 -5.23
N ALA A 501 -23.28 -45.58 -6.37
CA ALA A 501 -23.94 -44.31 -6.35
C ALA A 501 -25.28 -44.36 -5.62
N LEU A 502 -26.06 -45.42 -5.82
CA LEU A 502 -27.31 -45.64 -5.13
C LEU A 502 -27.10 -45.87 -3.61
N ASP A 503 -26.13 -46.72 -3.25
CA ASP A 503 -25.81 -47.01 -1.84
C ASP A 503 -25.34 -45.75 -1.08
N ILE A 504 -24.56 -44.88 -1.75
CA ILE A 504 -24.14 -43.61 -1.18
C ILE A 504 -25.32 -42.66 -1.02
N ALA A 505 -26.19 -42.57 -2.03
CA ALA A 505 -27.38 -41.73 -1.99
C ALA A 505 -28.37 -42.16 -0.90
N ASP A 506 -28.56 -43.48 -0.73
CA ASP A 506 -29.42 -44.08 0.33
C ASP A 506 -28.88 -43.73 1.75
N LYS A 507 -27.54 -43.66 1.93
CA LYS A 507 -26.91 -43.27 3.20
C LYS A 507 -26.99 -41.75 3.45
N ILE A 508 -26.87 -40.94 2.40
CA ILE A 508 -26.88 -39.46 2.52
C ILE A 508 -28.31 -38.93 2.70
N GLY A 509 -29.30 -39.58 2.06
CA GLY A 509 -30.68 -39.10 1.96
C GLY A 509 -30.93 -38.27 0.71
N TYR A 510 -32.21 -38.18 0.34
CA TYR A 510 -32.64 -37.52 -0.90
C TYR A 510 -33.28 -36.16 -0.67
N PRO A 511 -33.21 -35.27 -1.67
CA PRO A 511 -32.53 -35.41 -2.98
C PRO A 511 -31.01 -35.27 -2.87
N VAL A 512 -30.29 -35.82 -3.87
CA VAL A 512 -28.84 -35.71 -3.99
C VAL A 512 -28.44 -34.88 -5.22
N ALA A 513 -27.24 -34.31 -5.22
CA ALA A 513 -26.56 -33.79 -6.39
C ALA A 513 -25.51 -34.80 -6.86
N MET A 514 -25.39 -34.98 -8.18
CA MET A 514 -24.44 -35.90 -8.78
C MET A 514 -23.54 -35.14 -9.77
N LYS A 515 -22.24 -35.29 -9.65
CA LYS A 515 -21.25 -34.53 -10.46
C LYS A 515 -20.14 -35.45 -10.95
N ILE A 516 -19.66 -35.28 -12.19
CA ILE A 516 -18.50 -36.04 -12.68
C ILE A 516 -17.23 -35.68 -11.90
N LEU A 517 -16.39 -36.67 -11.66
CA LEU A 517 -15.05 -36.52 -11.12
C LEU A 517 -14.03 -36.75 -12.24
N SER A 518 -13.41 -35.68 -12.72
CA SER A 518 -12.34 -35.75 -13.71
C SER A 518 -11.48 -34.48 -13.60
N PRO A 519 -10.14 -34.60 -13.63
CA PRO A 519 -9.24 -33.46 -13.65
C PRO A 519 -9.33 -32.63 -14.95
N ASP A 520 -9.84 -33.23 -16.05
CA ASP A 520 -9.95 -32.58 -17.35
C ASP A 520 -11.26 -31.80 -17.51
N ILE A 521 -12.29 -32.10 -16.73
CA ILE A 521 -13.63 -31.48 -16.82
C ILE A 521 -13.78 -30.45 -15.69
N ILE A 522 -13.32 -29.24 -15.97
CA ILE A 522 -13.27 -28.16 -14.98
C ILE A 522 -14.65 -27.50 -14.80
N HIS A 523 -15.33 -27.16 -15.92
CA HIS A 523 -16.64 -26.50 -15.91
C HIS A 523 -17.76 -27.54 -16.07
N LYS A 524 -18.00 -28.32 -15.02
CA LYS A 524 -18.89 -29.50 -15.01
C LYS A 524 -20.34 -29.15 -15.35
N THR A 525 -20.82 -27.99 -14.94
CA THR A 525 -22.18 -27.50 -15.18
C THR A 525 -22.40 -27.16 -16.65
N ASP A 526 -21.48 -26.45 -17.26
CA ASP A 526 -21.61 -25.96 -18.66
C ASP A 526 -21.68 -27.11 -19.67
N VAL A 527 -21.01 -28.21 -19.35
CA VAL A 527 -20.98 -29.42 -20.20
C VAL A 527 -22.05 -30.47 -19.82
N GLY A 528 -22.94 -30.10 -18.88
CA GLY A 528 -24.06 -30.96 -18.47
C GLY A 528 -23.64 -32.22 -17.68
N CYS A 529 -22.47 -32.21 -17.05
CA CYS A 529 -21.95 -33.28 -16.21
C CYS A 529 -22.30 -33.09 -14.72
N VAL A 530 -23.37 -32.35 -14.44
CA VAL A 530 -23.97 -32.14 -13.12
C VAL A 530 -25.46 -32.42 -13.21
N LYS A 531 -26.00 -33.19 -12.25
CA LYS A 531 -27.43 -33.43 -12.03
C LYS A 531 -27.78 -33.01 -10.63
N LEU A 532 -28.80 -32.18 -10.51
CA LEU A 532 -29.32 -31.65 -9.24
C LEU A 532 -30.69 -32.25 -8.95
N ASN A 533 -31.08 -32.28 -7.68
CA ASN A 533 -32.39 -32.78 -7.22
C ASN A 533 -32.66 -34.22 -7.65
N VAL A 534 -31.65 -35.09 -7.60
CA VAL A 534 -31.79 -36.49 -8.02
C VAL A 534 -32.46 -37.27 -6.89
N ASN A 535 -33.63 -37.83 -7.18
CA ASN A 535 -34.35 -38.76 -6.28
C ASN A 535 -33.87 -40.20 -6.51
N ARG A 536 -34.29 -41.11 -5.62
CA ARG A 536 -33.85 -42.54 -5.59
C ARG A 536 -33.95 -43.23 -6.93
N GLU A 537 -35.08 -43.07 -7.60
CA GLU A 537 -35.40 -43.75 -8.86
C GLU A 537 -34.48 -43.28 -10.02
N ALA A 538 -33.99 -42.06 -9.96
CA ALA A 538 -33.19 -41.42 -11.03
C ALA A 538 -31.66 -41.57 -10.85
N VAL A 539 -31.19 -42.15 -9.71
CA VAL A 539 -29.73 -42.17 -9.41
C VAL A 539 -28.98 -42.96 -10.46
N LYS A 540 -29.39 -44.19 -10.75
CA LYS A 540 -28.67 -45.05 -11.73
C LYS A 540 -28.67 -44.45 -13.13
N GLU A 541 -29.80 -43.94 -13.57
CA GLU A 541 -29.91 -43.26 -14.89
C GLU A 541 -29.00 -42.03 -14.96
N SER A 542 -29.03 -41.19 -13.92
CA SER A 542 -28.17 -40.01 -13.80
C SER A 542 -26.69 -40.36 -13.82
N PHE A 543 -26.29 -41.44 -13.15
CA PHE A 543 -24.93 -41.94 -13.17
C PHE A 543 -24.46 -42.25 -14.59
N PHE A 544 -25.23 -43.07 -15.32
CA PHE A 544 -24.88 -43.44 -16.71
C PHE A 544 -24.88 -42.24 -17.65
N GLU A 545 -25.81 -41.30 -17.47
CA GLU A 545 -25.85 -40.08 -18.28
C GLU A 545 -24.62 -39.21 -18.06
N ILE A 546 -24.21 -38.99 -16.81
CA ILE A 546 -23.00 -38.22 -16.45
C ILE A 546 -21.75 -38.89 -17.02
N MET A 547 -21.60 -40.19 -16.83
CA MET A 547 -20.47 -40.97 -17.36
C MET A 547 -20.37 -40.89 -18.87
N ARG A 548 -21.47 -41.13 -19.58
CA ARG A 548 -21.53 -41.04 -21.05
C ARG A 548 -21.20 -39.66 -21.58
N ARG A 549 -21.58 -38.59 -20.87
CA ARG A 549 -21.22 -37.21 -21.25
C ARG A 549 -19.74 -36.94 -20.99
N GLY A 550 -19.21 -37.39 -19.88
CA GLY A 550 -17.79 -37.29 -19.55
C GLY A 550 -16.88 -37.99 -20.55
N GLU A 551 -17.24 -39.19 -20.99
CA GLU A 551 -16.50 -39.99 -22.02
C GLU A 551 -16.42 -39.33 -23.37
N LYS A 552 -17.34 -38.39 -23.70
CA LYS A 552 -17.26 -37.58 -24.92
C LYS A 552 -16.27 -36.42 -24.80
N LEU A 553 -15.88 -36.04 -23.61
CA LEU A 553 -15.06 -34.85 -23.31
C LEU A 553 -13.62 -35.23 -22.97
N THR A 554 -13.41 -36.41 -22.40
CA THR A 554 -12.08 -36.91 -22.02
C THR A 554 -12.00 -38.43 -22.13
N THR A 555 -10.80 -39.00 -21.98
CA THR A 555 -10.63 -40.46 -22.01
C THR A 555 -11.20 -41.11 -20.75
N ALA A 556 -11.75 -42.32 -20.86
CA ALA A 556 -12.32 -43.05 -19.70
C ALA A 556 -11.32 -43.22 -18.53
N ARG A 557 -10.01 -43.30 -18.81
CA ARG A 557 -8.95 -43.40 -17.80
C ARG A 557 -8.78 -42.13 -16.96
N ARG A 558 -9.30 -41.00 -17.43
CA ARG A 558 -9.26 -39.70 -16.74
C ARG A 558 -10.56 -39.38 -16.02
N ILE A 559 -11.54 -40.26 -16.06
CA ILE A 559 -12.78 -40.17 -15.31
C ILE A 559 -12.61 -41.04 -14.05
N GLU A 560 -12.61 -40.38 -12.89
CA GLU A 560 -12.42 -41.05 -11.60
C GLU A 560 -13.72 -41.59 -11.01
N GLY A 561 -14.87 -41.26 -11.59
CA GLY A 561 -16.21 -41.66 -11.15
C GLY A 561 -17.19 -40.50 -11.06
N VAL A 562 -18.21 -40.67 -10.25
CA VAL A 562 -19.25 -39.68 -9.97
C VAL A 562 -19.27 -39.33 -8.47
N LEU A 563 -19.22 -38.08 -8.15
CA LEU A 563 -19.47 -37.56 -6.79
C LEU A 563 -20.97 -37.55 -6.55
N VAL A 564 -21.42 -38.24 -5.50
CA VAL A 564 -22.79 -38.16 -4.99
C VAL A 564 -22.76 -37.30 -3.72
N GLN A 565 -23.53 -36.25 -3.68
CA GLN A 565 -23.46 -35.23 -2.63
C GLN A 565 -24.85 -34.87 -2.13
N GLN A 566 -24.99 -34.60 -0.84
CA GLN A 566 -26.22 -34.08 -0.24
C GLN A 566 -26.61 -32.76 -0.97
N MET A 567 -27.88 -32.69 -1.37
CA MET A 567 -28.41 -31.47 -1.97
C MET A 567 -28.66 -30.41 -0.90
N ILE A 568 -27.99 -29.27 -1.03
CA ILE A 568 -28.18 -28.12 -0.14
C ILE A 568 -29.11 -27.14 -0.80
N ALA A 569 -30.37 -27.10 -0.33
CA ALA A 569 -31.41 -26.19 -0.86
C ALA A 569 -31.48 -24.89 -0.04
N GLY A 570 -31.85 -23.79 -0.70
CA GLY A 570 -31.96 -22.48 -0.04
C GLY A 570 -30.61 -21.82 0.27
N GLY A 571 -30.65 -20.88 1.21
CA GLY A 571 -29.45 -20.09 1.57
C GLY A 571 -29.06 -19.04 0.51
N LYS A 572 -28.31 -18.03 0.94
CA LYS A 572 -27.71 -17.03 0.01
C LYS A 572 -26.38 -17.55 -0.50
N GLU A 573 -26.08 -17.26 -1.75
CA GLU A 573 -24.84 -17.71 -2.37
C GLU A 573 -23.74 -16.66 -2.21
N VAL A 574 -22.57 -17.10 -1.73
CA VAL A 574 -21.35 -16.32 -1.71
C VAL A 574 -20.21 -17.13 -2.30
N ILE A 575 -19.15 -16.42 -2.67
CA ILE A 575 -17.92 -17.00 -3.25
C ILE A 575 -16.71 -16.56 -2.43
N ILE A 576 -15.81 -17.49 -2.21
CA ILE A 576 -14.48 -17.22 -1.66
C ILE A 576 -13.46 -17.81 -2.63
N GLY A 577 -12.64 -16.94 -3.23
CA GLY A 577 -11.56 -17.33 -4.13
C GLY A 577 -10.19 -17.08 -3.50
N MET A 578 -9.19 -17.75 -4.02
CA MET A 578 -7.79 -17.47 -3.74
C MET A 578 -6.98 -17.55 -5.03
N LYS A 579 -6.12 -16.56 -5.24
CA LYS A 579 -5.07 -16.59 -6.24
C LYS A 579 -3.75 -16.20 -5.61
N ARG A 580 -2.69 -16.96 -5.90
CA ARG A 580 -1.38 -16.67 -5.33
C ARG A 580 -0.71 -15.53 -6.09
N ASP A 581 -0.53 -14.41 -5.41
CA ASP A 581 0.27 -13.30 -5.91
C ASP A 581 1.77 -13.59 -5.71
N ARG A 582 2.57 -13.14 -6.65
CA ARG A 582 4.01 -13.40 -6.66
C ARG A 582 4.76 -12.72 -5.53
N HIS A 583 4.35 -11.52 -5.13
CA HIS A 583 5.03 -10.70 -4.12
C HIS A 583 4.43 -10.87 -2.73
N PHE A 584 3.09 -10.97 -2.67
CA PHE A 584 2.34 -10.94 -1.42
C PHE A 584 1.83 -12.32 -0.96
N GLY A 585 1.95 -13.37 -1.79
CA GLY A 585 1.43 -14.69 -1.46
C GLY A 585 -0.07 -14.84 -1.73
N PRO A 586 -0.82 -15.61 -0.90
CA PRO A 586 -2.23 -15.90 -1.20
C PRO A 586 -3.10 -14.64 -1.09
N LEU A 587 -3.68 -14.20 -2.20
CA LEU A 587 -4.68 -13.14 -2.29
C LEU A 587 -6.06 -13.77 -2.23
N LEU A 588 -6.79 -13.52 -1.16
CA LEU A 588 -8.16 -13.99 -0.98
C LEU A 588 -9.15 -12.99 -1.56
N MET A 589 -10.21 -13.50 -2.18
CA MET A 589 -11.35 -12.76 -2.71
C MET A 589 -12.62 -13.21 -2.00
N PHE A 590 -13.49 -12.28 -1.67
CA PHE A 590 -14.86 -12.53 -1.19
C PHE A 590 -15.86 -11.74 -2.02
N GLY A 591 -16.99 -12.35 -2.39
CA GLY A 591 -18.10 -11.69 -3.07
C GLY A 591 -19.41 -12.44 -2.89
N LEU A 592 -20.54 -11.79 -3.23
CA LEU A 592 -21.82 -12.50 -3.35
C LEU A 592 -21.85 -13.24 -4.68
N GLY A 593 -22.34 -14.49 -4.68
CA GLY A 593 -22.40 -15.35 -5.85
C GLY A 593 -23.32 -14.86 -6.96
N GLY A 594 -23.29 -15.54 -8.12
CA GLY A 594 -24.13 -15.25 -9.27
C GLY A 594 -23.82 -13.90 -9.92
N ILE A 595 -24.86 -13.20 -10.37
CA ILE A 595 -24.76 -11.92 -11.12
C ILE A 595 -23.99 -10.81 -10.38
N TYR A 596 -23.92 -10.85 -9.06
CA TYR A 596 -23.20 -9.84 -8.28
C TYR A 596 -21.69 -9.87 -8.53
N VAL A 597 -21.11 -11.03 -8.69
CA VAL A 597 -19.68 -11.17 -9.03
C VAL A 597 -19.48 -11.04 -10.55
N GLU A 598 -20.30 -11.74 -11.34
CA GLU A 598 -20.08 -11.83 -12.79
C GLU A 598 -20.32 -10.49 -13.50
N VAL A 599 -21.37 -9.76 -13.14
CA VAL A 599 -21.77 -8.53 -13.79
C VAL A 599 -21.26 -7.29 -13.06
N PHE A 600 -21.46 -7.21 -11.73
CA PHE A 600 -21.14 -6.02 -10.95
C PHE A 600 -19.70 -6.00 -10.40
N ARG A 601 -18.98 -7.13 -10.44
CA ARG A 601 -17.62 -7.29 -9.88
C ARG A 601 -17.53 -6.77 -8.44
N ASP A 602 -18.60 -6.99 -7.65
CA ASP A 602 -18.69 -6.57 -6.26
C ASP A 602 -17.93 -7.55 -5.38
N VAL A 603 -16.63 -7.34 -5.28
CA VAL A 603 -15.68 -8.21 -4.56
C VAL A 603 -14.75 -7.40 -3.67
N SER A 604 -14.25 -8.03 -2.62
CA SER A 604 -13.22 -7.51 -1.74
C SER A 604 -12.03 -8.45 -1.69
N PHE A 605 -10.83 -7.89 -1.47
CA PHE A 605 -9.58 -8.64 -1.46
C PHE A 605 -8.80 -8.43 -0.17
N ARG A 606 -8.10 -9.47 0.30
CA ARG A 606 -7.13 -9.42 1.41
C ARG A 606 -6.00 -10.42 1.18
N ILE A 607 -4.82 -10.07 1.67
CA ILE A 607 -3.65 -10.97 1.71
C ILE A 607 -3.77 -11.88 2.92
N ALA A 608 -3.54 -13.19 2.72
CA ALA A 608 -3.46 -14.15 3.82
C ALA A 608 -2.08 -14.08 4.53
N PRO A 609 -2.00 -14.41 5.83
CA PRO A 609 -3.07 -14.90 6.69
C PRO A 609 -3.98 -13.77 7.20
N LEU A 610 -5.29 -14.06 7.31
CA LEU A 610 -6.28 -13.09 7.78
C LEU A 610 -6.37 -13.06 9.31
N SER A 611 -6.47 -11.85 9.87
CA SER A 611 -6.98 -11.66 11.23
C SER A 611 -8.51 -11.75 11.28
N MET A 612 -9.10 -11.81 12.48
CA MET A 612 -10.54 -11.76 12.67
C MET A 612 -11.14 -10.45 12.09
N SER A 613 -10.46 -9.34 12.31
CA SER A 613 -10.87 -8.03 11.78
C SER A 613 -10.80 -7.98 10.26
N ASP A 614 -9.74 -8.52 9.64
CA ASP A 614 -9.61 -8.59 8.17
C ASP A 614 -10.76 -9.37 7.54
N ALA A 615 -11.11 -10.54 8.09
CA ALA A 615 -12.20 -11.36 7.58
C ALA A 615 -13.58 -10.66 7.69
N LYS A 616 -13.85 -10.01 8.82
CA LYS A 616 -15.08 -9.23 9.02
C LYS A 616 -15.19 -8.04 8.07
N GLU A 617 -14.09 -7.29 7.92
CA GLU A 617 -14.05 -6.16 6.99
C GLU A 617 -14.17 -6.61 5.53
N MET A 618 -13.57 -7.72 5.16
CA MET A 618 -13.66 -8.29 3.82
C MET A 618 -15.11 -8.55 3.43
N ILE A 619 -15.92 -9.07 4.35
CA ILE A 619 -17.37 -9.30 4.14
C ILE A 619 -18.13 -7.96 4.09
N LYS A 620 -17.80 -6.99 4.95
CA LYS A 620 -18.49 -5.70 5.02
C LYS A 620 -18.21 -4.79 3.80
N ASN A 621 -17.05 -4.94 3.16
CA ASN A 621 -16.59 -4.06 2.11
C ASN A 621 -17.26 -4.32 0.75
N VAL A 622 -17.99 -5.42 0.58
CA VAL A 622 -18.80 -5.63 -0.62
C VAL A 622 -20.08 -4.79 -0.53
N ARG A 623 -20.47 -4.13 -1.62
CA ARG A 623 -21.67 -3.28 -1.69
C ARG A 623 -22.94 -4.06 -1.33
N ALA A 624 -22.97 -5.30 -1.79
CA ALA A 624 -24.07 -6.23 -1.53
C ALA A 624 -24.12 -6.78 -0.09
N TYR A 625 -23.25 -6.34 0.84
CA TYR A 625 -23.27 -6.72 2.25
C TYR A 625 -24.64 -6.58 2.91
N ARG A 626 -25.41 -5.53 2.53
CA ARG A 626 -26.76 -5.31 3.04
C ARG A 626 -27.69 -6.51 2.81
N ILE A 627 -27.48 -7.28 1.74
CA ILE A 627 -28.23 -8.50 1.44
C ILE A 627 -27.96 -9.57 2.50
N LEU A 628 -26.69 -9.73 2.93
CA LEU A 628 -26.33 -10.66 4.00
C LEU A 628 -26.86 -10.21 5.36
N HIS A 629 -26.92 -8.92 5.60
CA HIS A 629 -27.44 -8.36 6.85
C HIS A 629 -28.97 -8.46 6.98
N GLY A 630 -29.64 -8.79 5.87
CA GLY A 630 -31.12 -8.89 5.79
C GLY A 630 -31.76 -7.61 5.25
N VAL A 631 -32.57 -7.75 4.19
CA VAL A 631 -33.33 -6.69 3.57
C VAL A 631 -34.80 -7.08 3.53
N ARG A 632 -35.70 -6.08 3.60
CA ARG A 632 -37.17 -6.27 3.49
C ARG A 632 -37.74 -7.30 4.48
N GLY A 633 -37.20 -7.39 5.69
CA GLY A 633 -37.65 -8.32 6.72
C GLY A 633 -37.09 -9.73 6.63
N GLU A 634 -36.16 -10.00 5.71
CA GLU A 634 -35.41 -11.25 5.72
C GLU A 634 -34.48 -11.32 6.93
N PRO A 635 -34.27 -12.53 7.52
CA PRO A 635 -33.35 -12.70 8.61
C PRO A 635 -31.89 -12.47 8.15
N MET A 636 -31.05 -12.05 9.09
CA MET A 636 -29.62 -11.90 8.89
C MET A 636 -28.98 -13.27 8.60
N SER A 637 -28.06 -13.31 7.65
CA SER A 637 -27.24 -14.49 7.35
C SER A 637 -26.22 -14.75 8.44
N ASP A 638 -25.76 -16.00 8.56
CA ASP A 638 -24.73 -16.40 9.52
C ASP A 638 -23.34 -15.92 9.09
N ILE A 639 -23.08 -14.61 9.31
CA ILE A 639 -21.83 -13.97 8.97
C ILE A 639 -20.66 -14.56 9.77
N ASP A 640 -20.90 -14.99 11.02
CA ASP A 640 -19.85 -15.55 11.85
C ASP A 640 -19.35 -16.90 11.29
N SER A 641 -20.24 -17.69 10.71
CA SER A 641 -19.83 -18.92 10.01
C SER A 641 -19.01 -18.64 8.76
N LEU A 642 -19.33 -17.59 8.00
CA LEU A 642 -18.52 -17.14 6.85
C LEU A 642 -17.14 -16.65 7.28
N VAL A 643 -17.06 -15.85 8.34
CA VAL A 643 -15.78 -15.41 8.92
C VAL A 643 -14.92 -16.62 9.29
N ASN A 644 -15.51 -17.64 9.91
CA ASN A 644 -14.78 -18.86 10.28
C ASN A 644 -14.27 -19.61 9.04
N VAL A 645 -15.06 -19.72 7.98
CA VAL A 645 -14.61 -20.33 6.70
C VAL A 645 -13.46 -19.52 6.10
N LEU A 646 -13.55 -18.19 6.04
CA LEU A 646 -12.48 -17.33 5.53
C LEU A 646 -11.18 -17.51 6.28
N LEU A 647 -11.22 -17.56 7.62
CA LEU A 647 -10.03 -17.70 8.45
C LEU A 647 -9.36 -19.07 8.25
N ARG A 648 -10.15 -20.15 8.23
CA ARG A 648 -9.63 -21.52 8.01
C ARG A 648 -9.08 -21.70 6.60
N PHE A 649 -9.77 -21.15 5.60
CA PHE A 649 -9.32 -21.17 4.22
C PHE A 649 -8.05 -20.32 4.02
N SER A 650 -7.96 -19.19 4.71
CA SER A 650 -6.75 -18.36 4.74
C SER A 650 -5.53 -19.12 5.26
N GLN A 651 -5.67 -19.84 6.39
CA GLN A 651 -4.60 -20.67 6.94
C GLN A 651 -4.21 -21.79 5.96
N LEU A 652 -5.20 -22.50 5.41
CA LEU A 652 -4.98 -23.54 4.41
C LEU A 652 -4.12 -23.03 3.25
N CYS A 653 -4.47 -21.87 2.69
CA CYS A 653 -3.74 -21.29 1.57
C CYS A 653 -2.30 -20.87 1.89
N VAL A 654 -2.02 -20.52 3.14
CA VAL A 654 -0.66 -20.21 3.61
C VAL A 654 0.16 -21.49 3.81
N GLU A 655 -0.42 -22.51 4.40
CA GLU A 655 0.26 -23.77 4.74
C GLU A 655 0.50 -24.68 3.51
N PHE A 656 -0.26 -24.47 2.43
CA PHE A 656 -0.09 -25.20 1.16
C PHE A 656 0.39 -24.25 0.03
N PRO A 657 1.70 -23.92 -0.02
CA PRO A 657 2.25 -23.00 -1.00
C PRO A 657 2.15 -23.51 -2.45
N ASP A 658 1.97 -24.80 -2.66
CA ASP A 658 1.80 -25.41 -3.97
C ASP A 658 0.44 -25.08 -4.61
N ILE A 659 -0.54 -24.63 -3.84
CA ILE A 659 -1.83 -24.19 -4.36
C ILE A 659 -1.67 -22.81 -5.00
N LEU A 660 -1.93 -22.72 -6.29
CA LEU A 660 -1.84 -21.51 -7.09
C LEU A 660 -3.16 -20.75 -7.13
N GLU A 661 -4.26 -21.49 -7.31
CA GLU A 661 -5.62 -20.95 -7.34
C GLU A 661 -6.57 -21.92 -6.62
N ALA A 662 -7.52 -21.38 -5.89
CA ALA A 662 -8.61 -22.14 -5.30
C ALA A 662 -9.89 -21.32 -5.28
N ASP A 663 -11.06 -21.98 -5.45
CA ASP A 663 -12.36 -21.36 -5.54
C ASP A 663 -13.40 -22.20 -4.77
N LEU A 664 -14.01 -21.61 -3.76
CA LEU A 664 -15.13 -22.15 -3.00
C LEU A 664 -16.41 -21.50 -3.56
N ASN A 665 -17.05 -22.13 -4.52
CA ASN A 665 -18.15 -21.53 -5.29
C ASN A 665 -19.16 -22.57 -5.79
N PRO A 666 -20.43 -22.53 -5.29
CA PRO A 666 -20.95 -21.58 -4.30
C PRO A 666 -20.74 -22.04 -2.85
N ILE A 667 -20.76 -21.07 -1.95
CA ILE A 667 -21.00 -21.30 -0.53
C ILE A 667 -22.44 -20.89 -0.23
N LYS A 668 -23.24 -21.79 0.32
CA LYS A 668 -24.62 -21.52 0.77
C LYS A 668 -24.61 -21.08 2.22
N VAL A 669 -25.05 -19.86 2.48
CA VAL A 669 -25.14 -19.27 3.82
C VAL A 669 -26.59 -19.18 4.26
N PHE A 670 -26.87 -19.69 5.44
CA PHE A 670 -28.19 -19.71 6.03
C PHE A 670 -28.41 -18.57 7.02
N GLU A 671 -29.58 -18.56 7.66
CA GLU A 671 -29.90 -17.61 8.72
C GLU A 671 -28.93 -17.76 9.90
N TYR A 672 -28.77 -16.71 10.67
CA TYR A 672 -27.91 -16.67 11.85
C TYR A 672 -28.08 -17.91 12.75
N GLY A 673 -27.00 -18.56 13.10
CA GLY A 673 -26.94 -19.79 13.88
C GLY A 673 -27.20 -21.09 13.11
N LYS A 674 -27.52 -21.02 11.79
CA LYS A 674 -27.72 -22.21 10.93
C LYS A 674 -26.49 -22.56 10.07
N GLY A 675 -25.44 -21.77 10.14
CA GLY A 675 -24.15 -22.06 9.49
C GLY A 675 -24.12 -21.80 7.98
N CYS A 676 -23.11 -22.35 7.34
CA CYS A 676 -22.91 -22.33 5.90
C CYS A 676 -22.30 -23.64 5.40
N TYR A 677 -22.40 -23.91 4.09
CA TYR A 677 -21.80 -25.10 3.45
C TYR A 677 -21.10 -24.70 2.14
N VAL A 678 -19.87 -25.18 1.95
CA VAL A 678 -19.16 -25.12 0.68
C VAL A 678 -19.69 -26.24 -0.23
N VAL A 679 -20.51 -25.88 -1.21
CA VAL A 679 -21.21 -26.84 -2.07
C VAL A 679 -20.34 -27.30 -3.24
N ASP A 680 -19.49 -26.43 -3.75
CA ASP A 680 -18.51 -26.80 -4.79
C ASP A 680 -17.15 -26.17 -4.50
N PHE A 681 -16.13 -26.79 -5.08
CA PHE A 681 -14.75 -26.46 -4.80
C PHE A 681 -13.88 -26.79 -6.03
N LYS A 682 -12.99 -25.88 -6.35
CA LYS A 682 -11.97 -26.07 -7.38
C LYS A 682 -10.62 -25.65 -6.82
N MET A 683 -9.58 -26.40 -7.12
CA MET A 683 -8.21 -26.08 -6.73
C MET A 683 -7.24 -26.41 -7.88
N ILE A 684 -6.30 -25.51 -8.12
CA ILE A 684 -5.21 -25.70 -9.07
C ILE A 684 -3.90 -25.65 -8.27
N SER A 685 -3.11 -26.69 -8.35
CA SER A 685 -1.78 -26.76 -7.78
C SER A 685 -0.71 -26.88 -8.85
N THR A 686 0.55 -26.71 -8.48
CA THR A 686 1.70 -26.88 -9.40
C THR A 686 1.76 -28.28 -10.01
N ASN A 687 1.17 -29.27 -9.39
CA ASN A 687 1.27 -30.69 -9.77
C ASN A 687 -0.07 -31.34 -10.19
N SER A 688 -1.21 -30.68 -9.99
CA SER A 688 -2.54 -31.25 -10.25
C SER A 688 -3.67 -30.22 -10.21
N VAL A 689 -4.80 -30.56 -10.86
CA VAL A 689 -6.07 -29.83 -10.79
C VAL A 689 -7.07 -30.72 -10.05
N PHE A 690 -7.74 -30.21 -9.04
CA PHE A 690 -8.73 -30.92 -8.21
C PHE A 690 -10.10 -30.27 -8.31
#